data_e1d00411e2850a7b91be274d5d08777a
#
_entry.id   e1d00411e2850a7b91be274d5d08777a
#
_cell.length_a   1.000
_cell.length_b   1.000
_cell.length_c   1.000
_cell.angle_alpha   90.00
_cell.angle_beta   90.00
_cell.angle_gamma   90.00
#
_symmetry.space_group_name_H-M   'P 1'
#
loop_
_entity.id
_entity.type
_entity.pdbx_description
1 polymer ?
#
loop_
_entity_poly.entity_id
_entity_poly.type
_entity_poly.pdbx_seq_one_letter_code
_entity_poly.pdbx_strand_id
1 'polypeptide(L)'
;MKKILFLTFIALCVTTSMMAQKVISGTFVDKDTKDGIAQATVSLLKRDSSFIKGVISDIDGRFSMTAPNDGSYLLKVTSVGYKTLVKPVCVNGANVSLGQIQLSADAVMLKEAIVSGQAAKMTVKEDTFVYNATAYHTPEGSVIEELVKRLPGAQVSEDGTITMNGKEVKKILVDGKEFMTGDTETALKNLPTSIIDKVKSYDRKSDLARVTGIDDGEEETVLDFGIKRGMNKGLMTNVDLAIGTDSRYAERAMIGVMKDNLKVMGFGSANNTGNQGFPGGGGGMRFGGGNNGLRASKMLGLNVNYQNAKILTIDGSVRWNHRDNDVWTSKSTESFLSTARSFGNSRSQSFSRSNSWNAQMRLEWAPDTMTNIMFRPNVSISTSDNASNSIDATFNEDPYASVDDPLSDAGLAELIRLEQLVNSKAASSLSYSKSTTAKGMFQYNRKFGNKGRNITLRADFSFSDGDSQSTSLQDVTIFQALDNINYQTNRYNVTPTKNYGYTLKGTYSEPLGKQMFLLAAYSFKYSKSKSDRSTYDYSDIGGYNLVMPVYRDWETYLGRLNGYPDIEDYLDTDLSKKSEYDTYTHEGSLQLRKIGKKWNYTVGLMLQPQHTDLQYKYHGLDTIVKRNVVNFAPSLDLRYKISKVSQLRATYRAVTTQPSMTDLLDIRDDSDPLNISTGNPDLKPSFKHSFRLFYNGYAPSYSQSWMTHVNFSVTQNSIASCVRYNEQTGGRETKPENINGNWDLSGALMYNRSIDSAGVWNINTFTTLNYQNHVSYLMQDNVTLKNTTRSTTVGERLSVSYRSSWLEVEPNGQLSFAHTRNLLQSQSNLDTWNFNYGLNVTVTAPWGTGFSTDAHMNSRRGYNDASLNTNEFVWNAQISQSFLKGKPLTLSVQFYDILKKQSTLSRVISATQRTDSEYNTINSYVMFHLIYRMNSFGGKGARTGKGRDGDRPDFNDRRFIRSAGTMRRMM
;
A
#
# COMPACT_ATOMS: atom_id res chain seq x y z
N MET A 1 39.00 57.36 1.36
CA MET A 1 40.00 56.90 2.36
C MET A 1 39.37 56.23 3.60
N LYS A 2 38.21 56.63 4.13
CA LYS A 2 37.64 55.97 5.33
C LYS A 2 37.10 54.55 5.14
N LYS A 3 36.76 54.12 3.93
CA LYS A 3 36.25 52.75 3.62
C LYS A 3 37.38 51.73 3.39
N ILE A 4 38.56 52.17 3.00
CA ILE A 4 39.74 51.30 2.82
C ILE A 4 40.42 51.01 4.16
N LEU A 5 40.39 51.91 5.12
CA LEU A 5 40.95 51.71 6.45
C LEU A 5 40.10 50.74 7.30
N PHE A 6 38.80 50.64 7.04
CA PHE A 6 37.89 49.73 7.74
C PHE A 6 38.02 48.28 7.23
N LEU A 7 38.30 48.11 5.93
CA LEU A 7 38.56 46.82 5.33
C LEU A 7 39.95 46.26 5.68
N THR A 8 40.96 47.12 5.85
CA THR A 8 42.29 46.69 6.33
C THR A 8 42.29 46.38 7.84
N PHE A 9 41.44 47.01 8.65
CA PHE A 9 41.27 46.65 10.03
C PHE A 9 40.55 45.35 10.28
N ILE A 10 39.56 45.01 9.41
CA ILE A 10 38.90 43.70 9.42
C ILE A 10 39.83 42.59 8.92
N ALA A 11 40.70 42.85 7.94
CA ALA A 11 41.70 41.89 7.50
C ALA A 11 42.80 41.60 8.51
N LEU A 12 43.08 42.53 9.42
CA LEU A 12 44.11 42.36 10.45
C LEU A 12 43.62 41.70 11.74
N CYS A 13 42.26 41.63 11.93
CA CYS A 13 41.66 40.91 13.09
C CYS A 13 41.34 39.43 12.80
N VAL A 14 41.60 38.93 11.61
CA VAL A 14 41.33 37.51 11.23
C VAL A 14 42.62 36.65 11.31
N THR A 15 43.75 37.19 11.71
CA THR A 15 44.96 36.39 12.01
C THR A 15 45.04 36.02 13.49
N THR A 16 43.94 35.56 14.10
CA THR A 16 44.05 34.76 15.31
C THR A 16 44.41 33.32 14.91
N SER A 17 45.55 32.91 15.40
CA SER A 17 46.17 31.60 15.24
C SER A 17 45.17 30.48 15.26
N MET A 18 44.80 29.92 14.09
CA MET A 18 44.27 28.56 14.00
C MET A 18 45.40 27.64 14.51
N MET A 19 45.41 27.30 15.79
CA MET A 19 46.10 26.14 16.27
C MET A 19 45.47 24.95 15.54
N ALA A 20 46.15 24.41 14.55
CA ALA A 20 45.70 23.23 13.82
C ALA A 20 45.56 22.11 14.84
N GLN A 21 44.34 21.82 15.24
CA GLN A 21 44.04 20.68 16.11
C GLN A 21 44.42 19.40 15.35
N LYS A 22 45.36 18.64 15.89
CA LYS A 22 45.87 17.41 15.32
C LYS A 22 44.81 16.32 15.41
N VAL A 23 44.45 15.72 14.28
CA VAL A 23 43.37 14.76 14.20
C VAL A 23 43.93 13.35 14.02
N ILE A 24 43.45 12.42 14.86
CA ILE A 24 43.66 10.98 14.69
C ILE A 24 42.38 10.43 14.04
N SER A 25 42.52 9.78 12.89
CA SER A 25 41.40 9.22 12.15
C SER A 25 41.67 7.80 11.65
N GLY A 26 40.61 7.05 11.38
CA GLY A 26 40.70 5.69 10.81
C GLY A 26 39.31 5.09 10.61
N THR A 27 39.27 3.85 10.13
CA THR A 27 38.02 3.11 9.90
C THR A 27 38.11 1.72 10.51
N PHE A 28 37.19 1.35 11.38
CA PHE A 28 37.11 -0.01 11.91
C PHE A 28 36.29 -0.88 10.97
N VAL A 29 36.89 -1.99 10.58
CA VAL A 29 36.24 -2.97 9.72
C VAL A 29 36.31 -4.36 10.36
N ASP A 30 35.32 -5.15 10.11
CA ASP A 30 35.34 -6.55 10.52
C ASP A 30 36.41 -7.30 9.77
N LYS A 31 37.16 -8.16 10.47
CA LYS A 31 38.28 -8.93 9.89
C LYS A 31 37.80 -9.85 8.77
N ASP A 32 36.63 -10.47 8.92
CA ASP A 32 36.14 -11.53 8.01
C ASP A 32 35.26 -10.96 6.89
N THR A 33 34.32 -10.05 7.21
CA THR A 33 33.36 -9.51 6.22
C THR A 33 33.82 -8.21 5.55
N LYS A 34 34.84 -7.53 6.10
CA LYS A 34 35.33 -6.22 5.65
C LYS A 34 34.30 -5.07 5.77
N ASP A 35 33.16 -5.32 6.38
CA ASP A 35 32.15 -4.29 6.64
C ASP A 35 32.61 -3.32 7.73
N GLY A 36 32.19 -2.04 7.62
CA GLY A 36 32.46 -1.04 8.64
C GLY A 36 31.76 -1.36 9.97
N ILE A 37 32.46 -1.22 11.08
CA ILE A 37 31.94 -1.47 12.43
C ILE A 37 31.40 -0.17 13.00
N ALA A 38 30.08 -0.05 13.04
CA ALA A 38 29.40 1.10 13.62
C ALA A 38 29.47 1.09 15.14
N GLN A 39 29.49 2.27 15.76
CA GLN A 39 29.39 2.46 17.21
C GLN A 39 30.51 1.81 18.02
N ALA A 40 31.67 1.53 17.42
CA ALA A 40 32.82 1.14 18.19
C ALA A 40 33.27 2.31 19.05
N THR A 41 33.40 2.07 20.34
CA THR A 41 33.91 3.05 21.29
C THR A 41 35.41 3.16 21.15
N VAL A 42 35.91 4.36 20.88
CA VAL A 42 37.32 4.66 20.67
C VAL A 42 37.76 5.58 21.81
N SER A 43 38.63 5.07 22.65
CA SER A 43 39.19 5.81 23.79
C SER A 43 40.67 6.12 23.58
N LEU A 44 41.04 7.37 23.66
CA LEU A 44 42.42 7.81 23.68
C LEU A 44 42.92 7.81 25.15
N LEU A 45 43.96 7.08 25.43
CA LEU A 45 44.52 6.89 26.74
C LEU A 45 45.98 7.39 26.74
N LYS A 46 46.50 7.84 27.91
CA LYS A 46 47.94 8.00 28.12
C LYS A 46 48.62 6.64 28.20
N ARG A 47 49.95 6.62 28.22
CA ARG A 47 50.72 5.37 28.37
C ARG A 47 50.42 4.66 29.70
N ASP A 48 50.02 5.38 30.74
CA ASP A 48 49.59 4.82 32.03
C ASP A 48 48.14 4.32 32.02
N SER A 49 47.51 4.25 30.86
CA SER A 49 46.09 3.84 30.63
C SER A 49 45.05 4.83 31.19
N SER A 50 45.46 6.03 31.64
CA SER A 50 44.50 7.06 32.04
C SER A 50 43.75 7.64 30.84
N PHE A 51 42.42 7.82 31.00
CA PHE A 51 41.51 8.28 29.94
C PHE A 51 41.73 9.76 29.61
N ILE A 52 41.81 10.09 28.32
CA ILE A 52 41.95 11.47 27.84
C ILE A 52 40.64 11.90 27.15
N LYS A 53 40.20 11.16 26.12
CA LYS A 53 39.06 11.51 25.29
C LYS A 53 38.48 10.25 24.68
N GLY A 54 37.16 10.24 24.44
CA GLY A 54 36.48 9.15 23.73
C GLY A 54 35.61 9.69 22.60
N VAL A 55 35.52 8.91 21.54
CA VAL A 55 34.57 9.09 20.43
C VAL A 55 34.00 7.74 20.06
N ILE A 56 32.95 7.74 19.25
CA ILE A 56 32.40 6.50 18.65
C ILE A 56 32.59 6.54 17.14
N SER A 57 32.74 5.38 16.53
CA SER A 57 32.74 5.27 15.07
C SER A 57 31.36 5.53 14.48
N ASP A 58 31.34 6.11 13.30
CA ASP A 58 30.13 6.28 12.50
C ASP A 58 29.60 4.93 11.96
N ILE A 59 28.51 4.99 11.19
CA ILE A 59 27.88 3.80 10.61
C ILE A 59 28.78 3.05 9.60
N ASP A 60 29.80 3.72 9.06
CA ASP A 60 30.80 3.15 8.17
C ASP A 60 32.06 2.65 8.92
N GLY A 61 32.02 2.75 10.25
CA GLY A 61 33.16 2.40 11.09
C GLY A 61 34.22 3.48 11.17
N ARG A 62 34.01 4.70 10.60
CA ARG A 62 34.98 5.78 10.61
C ARG A 62 34.95 6.50 11.95
N PHE A 63 36.11 6.86 12.43
CA PHE A 63 36.23 7.75 13.57
C PHE A 63 37.21 8.89 13.30
N SER A 64 37.02 9.98 14.00
CA SER A 64 37.90 11.13 13.99
C SER A 64 37.89 11.76 15.37
N MET A 65 39.09 11.98 15.95
CA MET A 65 39.26 12.60 17.25
C MET A 65 40.49 13.49 17.28
N THR A 66 40.41 14.53 18.07
CA THR A 66 41.52 15.47 18.25
C THR A 66 42.43 14.99 19.38
N ALA A 67 43.73 14.96 19.13
CA ALA A 67 44.75 14.78 20.19
C ALA A 67 45.02 16.11 20.91
N PRO A 68 45.19 16.10 22.24
CA PRO A 68 45.47 17.35 22.99
C PRO A 68 46.88 17.92 22.70
N ASN A 69 47.90 17.09 22.56
CA ASN A 69 49.29 17.48 22.31
C ASN A 69 50.04 16.42 21.50
N ASP A 70 51.24 16.75 21.07
CA ASP A 70 52.16 15.73 20.53
C ASP A 70 52.61 14.76 21.65
N GLY A 71 52.70 13.50 21.29
CA GLY A 71 53.10 12.44 22.24
C GLY A 71 52.64 11.07 21.81
N SER A 72 52.96 10.10 22.68
CA SER A 72 52.56 8.71 22.46
C SER A 72 51.33 8.39 23.31
N TYR A 73 50.35 7.86 22.69
CA TYR A 73 49.01 7.50 23.19
C TYR A 73 48.67 6.03 22.96
N LEU A 74 47.71 5.51 23.70
CA LEU A 74 47.10 4.23 23.44
C LEU A 74 45.68 4.45 22.95
N LEU A 75 45.34 3.90 21.81
CA LEU A 75 43.99 3.88 21.24
C LEU A 75 43.33 2.57 21.64
N LYS A 76 42.39 2.63 22.59
CA LYS A 76 41.61 1.47 23.03
C LYS A 76 40.28 1.49 22.28
N VAL A 77 39.97 0.39 21.61
CA VAL A 77 38.74 0.21 20.81
C VAL A 77 37.94 -0.93 21.40
N THR A 78 36.66 -0.66 21.69
CA THR A 78 35.71 -1.67 22.15
C THR A 78 34.44 -1.57 21.34
N SER A 79 33.90 -2.72 20.93
CA SER A 79 32.63 -2.83 20.25
C SER A 79 31.95 -4.15 20.65
N VAL A 80 30.62 -4.13 20.73
CA VAL A 80 29.85 -5.31 21.10
C VAL A 80 30.07 -6.41 20.05
N GLY A 81 30.48 -7.59 20.51
CA GLY A 81 30.76 -8.72 19.62
C GLY A 81 32.20 -8.76 19.07
N TYR A 82 33.09 -7.84 19.49
CA TYR A 82 34.48 -7.79 19.05
C TYR A 82 35.45 -7.83 20.22
N LYS A 83 36.62 -8.42 19.98
CA LYS A 83 37.72 -8.36 20.95
C LYS A 83 38.22 -6.93 21.10
N THR A 84 38.43 -6.51 22.35
CA THR A 84 39.02 -5.21 22.64
C THR A 84 40.40 -5.11 21.96
N LEU A 85 40.61 -4.05 21.20
CA LEU A 85 41.90 -3.74 20.57
C LEU A 85 42.54 -2.57 21.29
N VAL A 86 43.81 -2.70 21.62
CA VAL A 86 44.63 -1.59 22.10
C VAL A 86 45.80 -1.42 21.14
N LYS A 87 45.94 -0.21 20.58
CA LYS A 87 46.97 0.10 19.59
C LYS A 87 47.73 1.37 20.01
N PRO A 88 49.10 1.34 20.05
CA PRO A 88 49.85 2.55 20.28
C PRO A 88 49.74 3.50 19.07
N VAL A 89 49.59 4.80 19.35
CA VAL A 89 49.48 5.88 18.35
C VAL A 89 50.43 7.00 18.78
N CYS A 90 51.31 7.43 17.88
CA CYS A 90 52.22 8.56 18.07
C CYS A 90 51.77 9.75 17.22
N VAL A 91 51.60 10.90 17.85
CA VAL A 91 51.26 12.16 17.21
C VAL A 91 52.47 13.08 17.24
N ASN A 92 53.03 13.41 16.09
CA ASN A 92 54.22 14.24 15.92
C ASN A 92 53.92 15.31 14.87
N GLY A 93 53.37 16.42 15.29
CA GLY A 93 53.23 17.62 14.46
C GLY A 93 52.16 17.59 13.35
N ALA A 94 51.66 16.40 12.95
CA ALA A 94 50.72 16.21 11.81
C ALA A 94 49.52 15.36 12.20
N ASN A 95 48.45 15.40 11.36
CA ASN A 95 47.32 14.51 11.45
C ASN A 95 47.75 13.04 11.25
N VAL A 96 47.21 12.15 12.04
CA VAL A 96 47.49 10.71 12.00
C VAL A 96 46.31 9.96 11.40
N SER A 97 46.50 9.39 10.22
CA SER A 97 45.52 8.47 9.62
C SER A 97 45.98 7.03 9.86
N LEU A 98 45.18 6.28 10.57
CA LEU A 98 45.42 4.88 10.91
C LEU A 98 44.92 3.89 9.86
N GLY A 99 44.30 4.38 8.79
CA GLY A 99 43.74 3.53 7.73
C GLY A 99 42.64 2.61 8.24
N GLN A 100 42.50 1.45 7.59
CA GLN A 100 41.58 0.41 8.02
C GLN A 100 42.15 -0.42 9.17
N ILE A 101 41.42 -0.47 10.28
CA ILE A 101 41.78 -1.24 11.48
C ILE A 101 40.79 -2.40 11.58
N GLN A 102 41.30 -3.62 11.49
CA GLN A 102 40.49 -4.84 11.54
C GLN A 102 40.23 -5.27 12.99
N LEU A 103 38.96 -5.44 13.37
CA LEU A 103 38.57 -6.05 14.64
C LEU A 103 38.12 -7.50 14.42
N SER A 104 38.62 -8.39 15.28
CA SER A 104 38.20 -9.79 15.29
C SER A 104 36.97 -9.98 16.15
N ALA A 105 36.03 -10.81 15.69
CA ALA A 105 34.86 -11.14 16.46
C ALA A 105 35.21 -11.82 17.79
N ASP A 106 34.52 -11.44 18.86
CA ASP A 106 34.64 -12.07 20.17
C ASP A 106 33.34 -12.77 20.55
N ALA A 107 33.43 -14.03 20.93
CA ALA A 107 32.28 -14.83 21.32
C ALA A 107 31.85 -14.60 22.79
N VAL A 108 32.49 -13.68 23.52
CA VAL A 108 32.20 -13.41 24.94
C VAL A 108 31.31 -12.17 25.06
N MET A 109 30.11 -12.34 25.60
CA MET A 109 29.17 -11.24 25.91
C MET A 109 29.68 -10.29 26.97
N LEU A 110 29.58 -8.99 26.73
CA LEU A 110 29.98 -7.89 27.59
C LEU A 110 28.94 -7.57 28.67
N LYS A 111 29.44 -7.20 29.83
CA LYS A 111 28.69 -6.39 30.82
C LYS A 111 28.47 -4.98 30.23
N GLU A 112 27.28 -4.43 30.45
CA GLU A 112 26.91 -3.09 30.02
C GLU A 112 27.95 -2.02 30.38
N ALA A 113 28.53 -1.40 29.37
CA ALA A 113 29.25 -0.11 29.56
C ALA A 113 28.34 1.00 28.99
N ILE A 114 27.81 1.85 29.83
CA ILE A 114 27.08 3.05 29.44
C ILE A 114 28.10 4.03 28.85
N VAL A 115 28.08 4.16 27.53
CA VAL A 115 28.84 5.17 26.80
C VAL A 115 27.90 6.28 26.36
N SER A 116 28.00 7.45 26.93
CA SER A 116 27.26 8.66 26.55
C SER A 116 27.86 9.29 25.30
N GLY A 117 27.68 8.63 24.14
CA GLY A 117 27.98 9.20 22.86
C GLY A 117 26.75 9.07 21.97
N GLN A 118 26.14 10.17 21.54
CA GLN A 118 24.97 10.10 20.64
C GLN A 118 25.42 9.72 19.25
N ALA A 119 25.07 8.51 18.82
CA ALA A 119 25.19 8.10 17.40
C ALA A 119 24.19 8.89 16.56
N ALA A 120 24.58 9.30 15.36
CA ALA A 120 23.66 9.95 14.44
C ALA A 120 22.45 9.03 14.19
N LYS A 121 21.25 9.54 14.45
CA LYS A 121 20.00 8.78 14.28
C LYS A 121 19.78 8.35 12.84
N MET A 122 20.19 9.22 11.89
CA MET A 122 20.06 8.97 10.45
C MET A 122 21.29 9.49 9.71
N THR A 123 21.71 8.76 8.70
CA THR A 123 22.73 9.19 7.73
C THR A 123 22.21 8.91 6.31
N VAL A 124 22.70 9.69 5.35
CA VAL A 124 22.33 9.49 3.95
C VAL A 124 23.58 9.14 3.17
N LYS A 125 23.53 8.02 2.46
CA LYS A 125 24.58 7.56 1.56
C LYS A 125 24.04 7.52 0.14
N GLU A 126 24.55 8.36 -0.71
CA GLU A 126 24.07 8.50 -2.11
C GLU A 126 22.56 8.73 -2.17
N ASP A 127 21.77 7.71 -2.50
CA ASP A 127 20.32 7.70 -2.58
C ASP A 127 19.64 6.90 -1.44
N THR A 128 20.45 6.37 -0.52
CA THR A 128 19.98 5.50 0.57
C THR A 128 19.93 6.27 1.89
N PHE A 129 18.76 6.29 2.52
CA PHE A 129 18.58 6.73 3.89
C PHE A 129 18.89 5.58 4.84
N VAL A 130 19.85 5.75 5.74
CA VAL A 130 20.24 4.74 6.71
C VAL A 130 19.90 5.24 8.10
N TYR A 131 18.97 4.58 8.75
CA TYR A 131 18.51 4.86 10.11
C TYR A 131 19.17 3.87 11.07
N ASN A 132 19.72 4.38 12.15
CA ASN A 132 20.24 3.54 13.23
C ASN A 132 19.07 3.09 14.10
N ALA A 133 18.65 1.84 14.00
CA ALA A 133 17.50 1.31 14.71
C ALA A 133 17.62 1.45 16.24
N THR A 134 18.83 1.37 16.79
CA THR A 134 19.08 1.46 18.23
C THR A 134 18.96 2.88 18.79
N ALA A 135 18.99 3.89 17.91
CA ALA A 135 18.80 5.28 18.28
C ALA A 135 17.32 5.71 18.42
N TYR A 136 16.41 4.82 18.00
CA TYR A 136 14.96 5.02 18.14
C TYR A 136 14.44 4.13 19.25
N HIS A 137 13.92 4.74 20.28
CA HIS A 137 13.34 4.00 21.40
C HIS A 137 12.02 3.35 20.96
N THR A 138 11.95 2.05 21.06
CA THR A 138 10.71 1.27 20.85
C THR A 138 10.39 0.49 22.11
N PRO A 139 9.11 0.31 22.46
CA PRO A 139 8.74 -0.53 23.60
C PRO A 139 9.35 -1.92 23.49
N GLU A 140 9.73 -2.49 24.62
CA GLU A 140 10.32 -3.82 24.65
C GLU A 140 9.35 -4.87 24.09
N GLY A 141 9.86 -5.72 23.21
CA GLY A 141 9.00 -6.69 22.52
C GLY A 141 8.23 -6.13 21.31
N SER A 142 8.47 -4.89 20.88
CA SER A 142 7.85 -4.31 19.69
C SER A 142 8.28 -5.00 18.41
N VAL A 143 7.42 -4.92 17.40
CA VAL A 143 7.71 -5.31 16.01
C VAL A 143 8.21 -4.10 15.22
N ILE A 144 8.79 -4.35 14.05
CA ILE A 144 9.39 -3.29 13.21
C ILE A 144 8.41 -2.21 12.77
N GLU A 145 7.12 -2.44 12.78
CA GLU A 145 6.11 -1.41 12.53
C GLU A 145 6.30 -0.20 13.46
N GLU A 146 6.53 -0.46 14.75
CA GLU A 146 6.75 0.60 15.74
C GLU A 146 8.06 1.37 15.51
N LEU A 147 9.07 0.68 15.00
CA LEU A 147 10.30 1.32 14.59
C LEU A 147 10.06 2.21 13.35
N VAL A 148 9.35 1.68 12.33
CA VAL A 148 9.08 2.42 11.10
C VAL A 148 8.28 3.69 11.37
N LYS A 149 7.24 3.64 12.21
CA LYS A 149 6.46 4.83 12.61
C LYS A 149 7.31 5.95 13.22
N ARG A 150 8.45 5.60 13.79
CA ARG A 150 9.38 6.55 14.43
C ARG A 150 10.49 7.07 13.50
N LEU A 151 10.59 6.50 12.29
CA LEU A 151 11.60 6.96 11.33
C LEU A 151 11.16 8.28 10.68
N PRO A 152 12.06 9.28 10.59
CA PRO A 152 11.78 10.50 9.85
C PRO A 152 11.39 10.19 8.39
N GLY A 153 10.30 10.78 7.94
CA GLY A 153 9.77 10.58 6.58
C GLY A 153 8.94 9.31 6.38
N ALA A 154 8.76 8.50 7.41
CA ALA A 154 7.90 7.33 7.36
C ALA A 154 6.46 7.68 7.76
N GLN A 155 5.52 7.11 7.04
CA GLN A 155 4.09 7.09 7.39
C GLN A 155 3.60 5.66 7.21
N VAL A 156 2.84 5.18 8.17
CA VAL A 156 2.17 3.88 8.09
C VAL A 156 0.67 4.18 8.15
N SER A 157 -0.02 3.94 7.05
CA SER A 157 -1.46 4.13 6.94
C SER A 157 -2.21 3.05 7.73
N GLU A 158 -3.48 3.27 7.96
CA GLU A 158 -4.35 2.35 8.73
C GLU A 158 -4.49 0.97 8.07
N ASP A 159 -4.45 0.92 6.74
CA ASP A 159 -4.46 -0.32 5.95
C ASP A 159 -3.11 -1.07 5.94
N GLY A 160 -2.07 -0.54 6.62
CA GLY A 160 -0.72 -1.12 6.66
C GLY A 160 0.18 -0.69 5.51
N THR A 161 -0.29 0.17 4.62
CA THR A 161 0.55 0.75 3.57
C THR A 161 1.61 1.64 4.18
N ILE A 162 2.87 1.38 3.82
CA ILE A 162 4.01 2.19 4.26
C ILE A 162 4.33 3.21 3.18
N THR A 163 4.45 4.45 3.57
CA THR A 163 5.00 5.50 2.71
C THR A 163 6.30 5.99 3.32
N MET A 164 7.37 6.02 2.55
CA MET A 164 8.68 6.50 2.96
C MET A 164 9.11 7.66 2.09
N ASN A 165 9.26 8.84 2.69
CA ASN A 165 9.50 10.08 1.96
C ASN A 165 8.49 10.27 0.81
N GLY A 166 7.18 9.94 1.08
CA GLY A 166 6.05 10.03 0.16
C GLY A 166 6.00 9.01 -0.96
N LYS A 167 6.92 8.08 -1.00
CA LYS A 167 6.88 6.94 -1.91
C LYS A 167 6.38 5.72 -1.17
N GLU A 168 5.43 5.02 -1.78
CA GLU A 168 4.94 3.76 -1.24
C GLU A 168 6.05 2.71 -1.23
N VAL A 169 6.26 2.07 -0.08
CA VAL A 169 7.20 0.96 0.07
C VAL A 169 6.57 -0.30 -0.50
N LYS A 170 7.15 -0.79 -1.57
CA LYS A 170 6.65 -1.98 -2.29
C LYS A 170 7.17 -3.30 -1.72
N LYS A 171 8.33 -3.27 -1.05
CA LYS A 171 8.97 -4.49 -0.54
C LYS A 171 9.70 -4.23 0.77
N ILE A 172 9.67 -5.23 1.64
CA ILE A 172 10.49 -5.30 2.84
C ILE A 172 11.61 -6.30 2.59
N LEU A 173 12.82 -5.87 2.92
CA LEU A 173 14.02 -6.68 2.83
C LEU A 173 14.59 -6.92 4.22
N VAL A 174 15.28 -8.04 4.40
CA VAL A 174 16.07 -8.36 5.59
C VAL A 174 17.45 -8.77 5.13
N ASP A 175 18.46 -7.97 5.47
CA ASP A 175 19.85 -8.10 4.97
C ASP A 175 19.91 -8.17 3.44
N GLY A 176 19.15 -7.29 2.77
CA GLY A 176 19.08 -7.19 1.30
C GLY A 176 18.26 -8.27 0.60
N LYS A 177 17.66 -9.22 1.35
CA LYS A 177 16.84 -10.31 0.84
C LYS A 177 15.36 -10.00 1.06
N GLU A 178 14.53 -10.27 0.06
CA GLU A 178 13.08 -10.05 0.17
C GLU A 178 12.51 -10.91 1.30
N PHE A 179 11.69 -10.28 2.15
CA PHE A 179 11.10 -10.89 3.32
C PHE A 179 9.57 -10.81 3.20
N MET A 180 8.87 -11.94 3.36
CA MET A 180 7.43 -12.03 3.15
C MET A 180 7.02 -11.51 1.76
N THR A 181 7.48 -12.18 0.71
CA THR A 181 7.32 -11.78 -0.70
C THR A 181 5.89 -11.30 -1.00
N GLY A 182 5.76 -10.03 -1.39
CA GLY A 182 4.48 -9.40 -1.74
C GLY A 182 3.57 -9.05 -0.56
N ASP A 183 4.05 -9.15 0.70
CA ASP A 183 3.26 -8.85 1.89
C ASP A 183 4.05 -8.00 2.88
N THR A 184 4.06 -6.71 2.63
CA THR A 184 4.75 -5.72 3.48
C THR A 184 4.09 -5.60 4.86
N GLU A 185 2.79 -5.75 4.94
CA GLU A 185 2.03 -5.67 6.19
C GLU A 185 2.40 -6.81 7.15
N THR A 186 2.36 -8.05 6.67
CA THR A 186 2.76 -9.21 7.49
C THR A 186 4.23 -9.11 7.91
N ALA A 187 5.11 -8.61 7.04
CA ALA A 187 6.51 -8.42 7.38
C ALA A 187 6.69 -7.41 8.52
N LEU A 188 6.03 -6.24 8.44
CA LEU A 188 6.09 -5.19 9.46
C LEU A 188 5.64 -5.67 10.84
N LYS A 189 4.57 -6.44 10.87
CA LYS A 189 3.90 -6.84 12.09
C LYS A 189 4.53 -8.03 12.79
N ASN A 190 5.56 -8.64 12.20
CA ASN A 190 6.09 -9.91 12.72
C ASN A 190 7.60 -9.90 13.00
N LEU A 191 8.37 -9.01 12.41
CA LEU A 191 9.79 -8.95 12.68
C LEU A 191 10.04 -8.14 13.98
N PRO A 192 10.72 -8.71 15.01
CA PRO A 192 10.95 -7.99 16.26
C PRO A 192 12.01 -6.90 16.10
N THR A 193 11.78 -5.72 16.69
CA THR A 193 12.74 -4.60 16.66
C THR A 193 14.06 -4.94 17.36
N SER A 194 14.03 -5.82 18.35
CA SER A 194 15.18 -6.20 19.16
C SER A 194 16.35 -6.78 18.37
N ILE A 195 16.07 -7.39 17.20
CA ILE A 195 17.11 -7.98 16.34
C ILE A 195 17.64 -7.00 15.28
N ILE A 196 17.03 -5.82 15.13
CA ILE A 196 17.38 -4.88 14.06
C ILE A 196 18.51 -3.96 14.52
N ASP A 197 19.53 -3.83 13.70
CA ASP A 197 20.65 -2.91 13.86
C ASP A 197 20.41 -1.58 13.12
N LYS A 198 20.01 -1.67 11.87
CA LYS A 198 19.78 -0.52 10.99
C LYS A 198 18.61 -0.76 10.04
N VAL A 199 17.99 0.32 9.60
CA VAL A 199 16.97 0.33 8.56
C VAL A 199 17.48 1.17 7.40
N LYS A 200 17.48 0.63 6.19
CA LYS A 200 17.83 1.36 4.98
C LYS A 200 16.55 1.59 4.18
N SER A 201 16.33 2.81 3.73
CA SER A 201 15.29 3.15 2.76
C SER A 201 15.94 3.63 1.47
N TYR A 202 15.65 2.98 0.37
CA TYR A 202 16.18 3.33 -0.94
C TYR A 202 15.27 2.86 -2.07
N ASP A 203 15.46 3.45 -3.24
CA ASP A 203 14.81 3.01 -4.45
C ASP A 203 15.62 1.84 -5.05
N ARG A 204 15.10 0.63 -4.91
CA ARG A 204 15.69 -0.56 -5.50
C ARG A 204 15.42 -0.57 -6.99
N LYS A 205 16.46 -0.72 -7.77
CA LYS A 205 16.35 -0.89 -9.21
C LYS A 205 15.53 -2.13 -9.55
N SER A 206 14.84 -2.06 -10.68
CA SER A 206 14.12 -3.21 -11.21
C SER A 206 15.04 -4.44 -11.31
N ASP A 207 14.47 -5.64 -11.36
CA ASP A 207 15.29 -6.85 -11.54
C ASP A 207 16.06 -6.80 -12.85
N LEU A 208 15.50 -6.20 -13.91
CA LEU A 208 16.17 -6.03 -15.18
C LEU A 208 17.37 -5.10 -15.05
N ALA A 209 17.18 -3.92 -14.43
CA ALA A 209 18.25 -2.95 -14.21
C ALA A 209 19.36 -3.52 -13.30
N ARG A 210 18.99 -4.32 -12.29
CA ARG A 210 19.95 -5.00 -11.41
C ARG A 210 20.79 -6.02 -12.17
N VAL A 211 20.16 -6.81 -13.02
CA VAL A 211 20.83 -7.85 -13.81
C VAL A 211 21.67 -7.26 -14.93
N THR A 212 21.16 -6.27 -15.67
CA THR A 212 21.86 -5.65 -16.79
C THR A 212 22.91 -4.64 -16.36
N GLY A 213 22.75 -4.04 -15.17
CA GLY A 213 23.53 -2.89 -14.72
C GLY A 213 23.12 -1.56 -15.35
N ILE A 214 22.07 -1.55 -16.17
CA ILE A 214 21.54 -0.36 -16.84
C ILE A 214 20.26 0.05 -16.10
N ASP A 215 20.25 1.26 -15.58
CA ASP A 215 19.07 1.86 -14.94
C ASP A 215 17.94 1.98 -15.97
N ASP A 216 16.81 1.35 -15.78
CA ASP A 216 15.63 1.37 -16.67
C ASP A 216 14.59 2.42 -16.25
N GLY A 217 14.89 3.16 -15.18
CA GLY A 217 13.98 4.16 -14.63
C GLY A 217 12.83 3.57 -13.84
N GLU A 218 12.71 2.25 -13.79
CA GLU A 218 11.76 1.55 -12.95
C GLU A 218 12.42 1.20 -11.62
N GLU A 219 11.97 1.84 -10.57
CA GLU A 219 12.48 1.66 -9.22
C GLU A 219 11.32 1.37 -8.26
N GLU A 220 11.58 0.50 -7.29
CA GLU A 220 10.65 0.19 -6.20
C GLU A 220 11.26 0.70 -4.91
N THR A 221 10.53 1.54 -4.18
CA THR A 221 10.99 1.96 -2.84
C THR A 221 10.91 0.77 -1.89
N VAL A 222 12.00 0.52 -1.18
CA VAL A 222 12.13 -0.62 -0.26
C VAL A 222 12.61 -0.17 1.11
N LEU A 223 12.21 -0.93 2.15
CA LEU A 223 12.82 -0.88 3.48
C LEU A 223 13.64 -2.15 3.70
N ASP A 224 14.93 -2.00 3.94
CA ASP A 224 15.88 -3.09 4.19
C ASP A 224 16.34 -3.05 5.65
N PHE A 225 15.94 -4.05 6.41
CA PHE A 225 16.24 -4.20 7.82
C PHE A 225 17.50 -5.03 8.00
N GLY A 226 18.59 -4.38 8.41
CA GLY A 226 19.83 -5.06 8.77
C GLY A 226 19.71 -5.71 10.14
N ILE A 227 19.96 -7.02 10.24
CA ILE A 227 19.92 -7.76 11.49
C ILE A 227 21.23 -7.57 12.26
N LYS A 228 21.13 -7.43 13.59
CA LYS A 228 22.28 -7.43 14.50
C LYS A 228 23.14 -8.66 14.29
N ARG A 229 24.44 -8.48 14.34
CA ARG A 229 25.39 -9.55 14.09
C ARG A 229 25.21 -10.71 15.08
N GLY A 230 25.26 -11.94 14.58
CA GLY A 230 25.01 -13.15 15.35
C GLY A 230 23.54 -13.49 15.58
N MET A 231 22.61 -12.61 15.15
CA MET A 231 21.16 -12.83 15.24
C MET A 231 20.52 -13.28 13.92
N ASN A 232 21.32 -13.65 12.93
CA ASN A 232 20.88 -14.20 11.64
C ASN A 232 20.59 -15.73 11.68
N LYS A 233 20.84 -16.37 12.83
CA LYS A 233 20.56 -17.80 13.08
C LYS A 233 19.72 -17.90 14.34
N GLY A 234 18.53 -18.48 14.23
CA GLY A 234 17.69 -18.66 15.40
C GLY A 234 16.26 -19.06 15.09
N LEU A 235 15.52 -19.18 16.16
CA LEU A 235 14.08 -19.43 16.18
C LEU A 235 13.37 -18.19 16.67
N MET A 236 12.35 -17.77 15.96
CA MET A 236 11.38 -16.73 16.36
C MET A 236 10.03 -17.37 16.59
N THR A 237 9.39 -17.04 17.68
CA THR A 237 8.00 -17.43 17.94
C THR A 237 7.27 -16.23 18.51
N ASN A 238 6.11 -15.94 17.96
CA ASN A 238 5.23 -14.88 18.43
C ASN A 238 3.80 -15.43 18.44
N VAL A 239 3.20 -15.49 19.61
CA VAL A 239 1.82 -15.92 19.80
C VAL A 239 1.10 -14.80 20.52
N ASP A 240 -0.06 -14.41 20.04
CA ASP A 240 -0.95 -13.44 20.65
C ASP A 240 -2.36 -14.00 20.63
N LEU A 241 -2.92 -14.22 21.79
CA LEU A 241 -4.27 -14.69 21.99
C LEU A 241 -5.06 -13.56 22.63
N ALA A 242 -6.14 -13.14 21.99
CA ALA A 242 -6.95 -12.06 22.49
C ALA A 242 -8.44 -12.39 22.43
N ILE A 243 -9.13 -12.10 23.50
CA ILE A 243 -10.57 -12.17 23.64
C ILE A 243 -11.10 -10.82 24.10
N GLY A 244 -12.31 -10.50 23.74
CA GLY A 244 -12.90 -9.21 24.08
C GLY A 244 -14.40 -9.25 24.32
N THR A 245 -14.93 -8.08 24.64
CA THR A 245 -16.39 -7.87 24.71
C THR A 245 -17.03 -8.08 23.33
N ASP A 246 -18.35 -8.21 23.28
CA ASP A 246 -19.13 -8.39 22.05
C ASP A 246 -18.64 -9.56 21.17
N SER A 247 -18.19 -10.64 21.84
CA SER A 247 -17.65 -11.85 21.18
C SER A 247 -16.47 -11.55 20.24
N ARG A 248 -15.70 -10.48 20.51
CA ARG A 248 -14.50 -10.15 19.74
C ARG A 248 -13.35 -11.09 20.10
N TYR A 249 -12.61 -11.47 19.08
CA TYR A 249 -11.39 -12.26 19.22
C TYR A 249 -10.34 -11.81 18.21
N ALA A 250 -9.07 -11.98 18.57
CA ALA A 250 -7.95 -11.75 17.67
C ALA A 250 -6.79 -12.69 18.07
N GLU A 251 -6.61 -13.72 17.31
CA GLU A 251 -5.62 -14.76 17.54
C GLU A 251 -4.58 -14.74 16.44
N ARG A 252 -3.32 -14.93 16.79
CA ARG A 252 -2.26 -15.12 15.82
C ARG A 252 -1.13 -15.91 16.38
N ALA A 253 -0.47 -16.64 15.51
CA ALA A 253 0.76 -17.35 15.81
C ALA A 253 1.73 -17.24 14.63
N MET A 254 3.00 -17.05 14.92
CA MET A 254 4.08 -17.10 13.96
C MET A 254 5.24 -17.90 14.53
N ILE A 255 5.80 -18.75 13.67
CA ILE A 255 7.06 -19.44 13.94
C ILE A 255 8.00 -19.24 12.77
N GLY A 256 9.23 -18.81 13.05
CA GLY A 256 10.23 -18.56 12.03
C GLY A 256 11.56 -19.21 12.39
N VAL A 257 12.13 -19.94 11.45
CA VAL A 257 13.48 -20.48 11.55
C VAL A 257 14.40 -19.73 10.59
N MET A 258 15.44 -19.14 11.11
CA MET A 258 16.47 -18.46 10.33
C MET A 258 17.78 -19.19 10.43
N LYS A 259 18.36 -19.48 9.26
CA LYS A 259 19.73 -19.98 9.10
C LYS A 259 20.37 -19.17 7.98
N ASP A 260 21.69 -19.06 7.93
CA ASP A 260 22.43 -18.19 6.99
C ASP A 260 21.79 -18.06 5.59
N ASN A 261 21.50 -19.22 4.98
CA ASN A 261 21.00 -19.30 3.60
C ASN A 261 19.52 -19.64 3.50
N LEU A 262 18.87 -20.04 4.61
CA LEU A 262 17.49 -20.51 4.62
C LEU A 262 16.69 -19.76 5.67
N LYS A 263 15.56 -19.21 5.29
CA LYS A 263 14.53 -18.63 6.16
C LYS A 263 13.22 -19.35 5.88
N VAL A 264 12.60 -19.90 6.90
CA VAL A 264 11.27 -20.54 6.81
C VAL A 264 10.38 -19.92 7.87
N MET A 265 9.21 -19.45 7.46
CA MET A 265 8.26 -18.79 8.35
C MET A 265 6.86 -19.33 8.10
N GLY A 266 6.25 -19.87 9.14
CA GLY A 266 4.85 -20.24 9.18
C GLY A 266 4.08 -19.24 10.04
N PHE A 267 2.89 -18.84 9.62
CA PHE A 267 2.05 -17.90 10.34
C PHE A 267 0.57 -18.20 10.14
N GLY A 268 -0.22 -17.87 11.13
CA GLY A 268 -1.66 -17.98 11.08
C GLY A 268 -2.32 -16.92 11.95
N SER A 269 -3.48 -16.46 11.53
CA SER A 269 -4.30 -15.52 12.29
C SER A 269 -5.78 -15.75 12.08
N ALA A 270 -6.57 -15.42 13.10
CA ALA A 270 -8.02 -15.36 13.03
C ALA A 270 -8.51 -14.18 13.86
N ASN A 271 -9.39 -13.34 13.32
CA ASN A 271 -9.97 -12.23 14.07
C ASN A 271 -11.34 -11.82 13.49
N ASN A 272 -12.15 -11.17 14.32
CA ASN A 272 -13.38 -10.49 13.92
C ASN A 272 -13.39 -9.01 14.35
N THR A 273 -12.21 -8.38 14.43
CA THR A 273 -12.01 -6.99 14.81
C THR A 273 -11.81 -6.06 13.61
N GLY A 274 -12.09 -6.55 12.39
CA GLY A 274 -11.92 -5.77 11.15
C GLY A 274 -10.49 -5.67 10.65
N ASN A 275 -9.51 -6.22 11.37
CA ASN A 275 -8.12 -6.21 10.93
C ASN A 275 -7.94 -7.12 9.71
N GLN A 276 -7.57 -6.53 8.58
CA GLN A 276 -7.18 -7.29 7.38
C GLN A 276 -5.71 -7.66 7.48
N GLY A 277 -5.42 -8.95 7.40
CA GLY A 277 -4.05 -9.44 7.47
C GLY A 277 -3.62 -9.89 8.86
N PHE A 278 -2.31 -9.95 9.10
CA PHE A 278 -1.74 -10.41 10.36
C PHE A 278 -1.66 -9.24 11.35
N PRO A 279 -2.55 -9.13 12.36
CA PRO A 279 -2.56 -7.98 13.26
C PRO A 279 -1.23 -7.83 14.00
N GLY A 280 -0.70 -6.61 14.06
CA GLY A 280 0.57 -6.33 14.73
C GLY A 280 0.47 -6.46 16.24
N GLY A 281 1.22 -7.37 16.87
CA GLY A 281 1.43 -7.41 18.32
C GLY A 281 2.69 -6.66 18.69
N GLY A 282 2.55 -5.50 19.13
CA GLY A 282 3.62 -4.68 19.66
C GLY A 282 3.00 -3.39 20.14
N GLY A 283 3.45 -2.86 21.24
CA GLY A 283 2.89 -1.77 22.02
C GLY A 283 2.46 -0.48 21.34
N GLY A 284 2.20 -0.48 20.03
CA GLY A 284 1.57 0.61 19.31
C GLY A 284 0.11 0.30 19.08
N MET A 285 -0.76 1.14 19.58
CA MET A 285 -2.18 1.05 19.36
C MET A 285 -2.49 1.32 17.88
N ARG A 286 -3.12 0.35 17.21
CA ARG A 286 -3.96 0.61 16.07
C ARG A 286 -5.38 0.81 16.58
N PHE A 287 -5.80 2.03 16.69
CA PHE A 287 -7.18 2.36 16.97
C PHE A 287 -7.89 2.55 15.64
N GLY A 288 -8.81 1.62 15.35
CA GLY A 288 -9.81 1.74 14.33
C GLY A 288 -9.34 2.34 13.01
N GLY A 289 -8.87 1.55 12.10
CA GLY A 289 -8.94 1.93 10.70
C GLY A 289 -10.40 1.90 10.30
N GLY A 290 -10.88 2.91 9.59
CA GLY A 290 -12.26 2.98 9.06
C GLY A 290 -12.54 1.83 8.10
N ASN A 291 -12.72 0.65 8.64
CA ASN A 291 -13.16 -0.52 7.89
C ASN A 291 -14.66 -0.45 7.76
N ASN A 292 -15.14 -0.15 6.57
CA ASN A 292 -16.55 -0.23 6.25
C ASN A 292 -17.05 -1.66 6.48
N GLY A 293 -18.06 -1.81 7.31
CA GLY A 293 -18.68 -3.09 7.63
C GLY A 293 -18.05 -3.86 8.80
N LEU A 294 -18.78 -4.89 9.24
CA LEU A 294 -18.29 -5.89 10.20
C LEU A 294 -17.50 -6.94 9.43
N ARG A 295 -16.27 -7.20 9.84
CA ARG A 295 -15.37 -8.09 9.10
C ARG A 295 -14.72 -9.10 10.02
N ALA A 296 -14.69 -10.35 9.54
CA ALA A 296 -13.90 -11.41 10.14
C ALA A 296 -12.90 -11.93 9.10
N SER A 297 -11.70 -12.27 9.54
CA SER A 297 -10.67 -12.81 8.66
C SER A 297 -9.89 -13.94 9.32
N LYS A 298 -9.54 -14.95 8.51
CA LYS A 298 -8.64 -16.03 8.89
C LYS A 298 -7.57 -16.16 7.82
N MET A 299 -6.34 -16.44 8.23
CA MET A 299 -5.22 -16.56 7.34
C MET A 299 -4.26 -17.65 7.82
N LEU A 300 -3.74 -18.43 6.87
CA LEU A 300 -2.59 -19.31 7.08
C LEU A 300 -1.58 -19.06 5.98
N GLY A 301 -0.31 -19.07 6.33
CA GLY A 301 0.74 -18.85 5.35
C GLY A 301 2.05 -19.53 5.71
N LEU A 302 2.77 -19.88 4.65
CA LEU A 302 4.15 -20.40 4.70
C LEU A 302 4.99 -19.59 3.72
N ASN A 303 6.13 -19.11 4.19
CA ASN A 303 7.12 -18.42 3.37
C ASN A 303 8.47 -19.12 3.50
N VAL A 304 9.13 -19.36 2.38
CA VAL A 304 10.46 -20.00 2.31
C VAL A 304 11.36 -19.14 1.45
N ASN A 305 12.50 -18.74 2.00
CA ASN A 305 13.56 -18.03 1.27
C ASN A 305 14.86 -18.84 1.39
N TYR A 306 15.42 -19.22 0.25
CA TYR A 306 16.72 -19.86 0.16
C TYR A 306 17.62 -19.09 -0.80
N GLN A 307 18.84 -18.81 -0.37
CA GLN A 307 19.82 -18.17 -1.23
C GLN A 307 21.22 -18.78 -1.01
N ASN A 308 21.80 -19.29 -2.10
CA ASN A 308 23.17 -19.81 -2.11
C ASN A 308 24.10 -18.88 -2.89
N ALA A 309 25.08 -18.28 -2.19
CA ALA A 309 26.26 -17.58 -2.71
C ALA A 309 26.00 -16.67 -3.95
N LYS A 310 24.84 -16.04 -4.07
CA LYS A 310 24.42 -15.24 -5.24
C LYS A 310 24.21 -16.04 -6.54
N ILE A 311 24.33 -17.36 -6.51
CA ILE A 311 24.15 -18.22 -7.69
C ILE A 311 22.69 -18.62 -7.83
N LEU A 312 22.05 -19.00 -6.73
CA LEU A 312 20.66 -19.48 -6.71
C LEU A 312 19.87 -18.79 -5.62
N THR A 313 18.76 -18.17 -5.99
CA THR A 313 17.76 -17.63 -5.06
C THR A 313 16.43 -18.29 -5.34
N ILE A 314 15.79 -18.83 -4.30
CA ILE A 314 14.44 -19.39 -4.33
C ILE A 314 13.64 -18.71 -3.23
N ASP A 315 12.60 -17.96 -3.62
CA ASP A 315 11.64 -17.37 -2.74
C ASP A 315 10.28 -18.00 -3.05
N GLY A 316 9.59 -18.54 -2.07
CA GLY A 316 8.29 -19.15 -2.25
C GLY A 316 7.34 -18.79 -1.12
N SER A 317 6.07 -18.60 -1.44
CA SER A 317 5.02 -18.45 -0.44
C SER A 317 3.74 -19.15 -0.88
N VAL A 318 3.06 -19.72 0.11
CA VAL A 318 1.70 -20.24 -0.03
C VAL A 318 0.86 -19.60 1.06
N ARG A 319 -0.29 -19.08 0.68
CA ARG A 319 -1.20 -18.41 1.59
C ARG A 319 -2.65 -18.80 1.32
N TRP A 320 -3.35 -19.09 2.39
CA TRP A 320 -4.80 -19.18 2.40
C TRP A 320 -5.39 -18.00 3.18
N ASN A 321 -6.42 -17.38 2.62
CA ASN A 321 -7.19 -16.33 3.28
C ASN A 321 -8.68 -16.68 3.21
N HIS A 322 -9.35 -16.45 4.31
CA HIS A 322 -10.80 -16.52 4.42
C HIS A 322 -11.29 -15.19 4.99
N ARG A 323 -12.35 -14.63 4.39
CA ARG A 323 -12.96 -13.37 4.84
C ARG A 323 -14.47 -13.49 4.82
N ASP A 324 -15.08 -12.99 5.87
CA ASP A 324 -16.51 -12.73 5.97
C ASP A 324 -16.71 -11.24 6.20
N ASN A 325 -17.66 -10.64 5.49
CA ASN A 325 -18.03 -9.24 5.66
C ASN A 325 -19.56 -9.15 5.77
N ASP A 326 -20.02 -8.26 6.65
CA ASP A 326 -21.40 -7.77 6.75
C ASP A 326 -21.34 -6.26 6.66
N VAL A 327 -21.82 -5.72 5.54
CA VAL A 327 -21.73 -4.28 5.25
C VAL A 327 -23.14 -3.73 5.08
N TRP A 328 -23.52 -2.89 6.03
CA TRP A 328 -24.67 -2.02 5.90
C TRP A 328 -24.21 -0.67 5.34
N THR A 329 -24.93 -0.12 4.37
CA THR A 329 -24.59 1.14 3.72
C THR A 329 -25.84 1.99 3.58
N SER A 330 -25.75 3.24 3.97
CA SER A 330 -26.71 4.29 3.63
C SER A 330 -26.06 5.29 2.70
N LYS A 331 -26.73 5.66 1.60
CA LYS A 331 -26.21 6.60 0.62
C LYS A 331 -27.22 7.70 0.37
N SER A 332 -26.70 8.93 0.24
CA SER A 332 -27.44 10.08 -0.28
C SER A 332 -26.70 10.61 -1.51
N THR A 333 -27.42 10.75 -2.61
CA THR A 333 -26.84 11.17 -3.90
C THR A 333 -27.58 12.39 -4.42
N GLU A 334 -26.86 13.41 -4.84
CA GLU A 334 -27.37 14.51 -5.63
C GLU A 334 -26.84 14.38 -7.05
N SER A 335 -27.75 14.25 -8.01
CA SER A 335 -27.42 14.09 -9.43
C SER A 335 -27.37 15.44 -10.14
N PHE A 336 -26.38 15.60 -11.03
CA PHE A 336 -26.19 16.78 -11.89
C PHE A 336 -26.61 16.47 -13.34
N LEU A 337 -27.70 15.70 -13.49
CA LEU A 337 -28.11 15.14 -14.78
C LEU A 337 -29.28 15.90 -15.44
N SER A 338 -29.94 16.78 -14.69
CA SER A 338 -31.01 17.62 -15.24
C SER A 338 -30.83 19.06 -14.77
N THR A 339 -31.54 20.02 -15.40
CA THR A 339 -31.58 21.41 -14.93
C THR A 339 -32.40 21.53 -13.65
N ALA A 340 -33.36 20.64 -13.43
CA ALA A 340 -33.94 20.37 -12.14
C ALA A 340 -32.99 19.49 -11.30
N ARG A 341 -32.96 19.68 -10.00
CA ARG A 341 -32.22 18.83 -9.09
C ARG A 341 -32.85 17.44 -9.04
N SER A 342 -32.03 16.41 -8.93
CA SER A 342 -32.44 15.03 -8.73
C SER A 342 -31.66 14.42 -7.58
N PHE A 343 -32.39 13.82 -6.65
CA PHE A 343 -31.84 13.23 -5.44
C PHE A 343 -32.10 11.73 -5.42
N GLY A 344 -31.18 10.96 -4.89
CA GLY A 344 -31.35 9.54 -4.70
C GLY A 344 -30.89 9.12 -3.32
N ASN A 345 -31.67 8.30 -2.67
CA ASN A 345 -31.27 7.66 -1.43
C ASN A 345 -31.26 6.15 -1.61
N SER A 346 -30.32 5.49 -0.95
CA SER A 346 -30.16 4.05 -1.01
C SER A 346 -29.78 3.52 0.37
N ARG A 347 -30.40 2.42 0.77
CA ARG A 347 -30.01 1.64 1.94
C ARG A 347 -29.79 0.21 1.50
N SER A 348 -28.62 -0.34 1.82
CA SER A 348 -28.30 -1.70 1.44
C SER A 348 -27.58 -2.44 2.56
N GLN A 349 -27.79 -3.75 2.64
CA GLN A 349 -27.01 -4.66 3.44
C GLN A 349 -26.47 -5.76 2.54
N SER A 350 -25.19 -6.04 2.65
CA SER A 350 -24.51 -7.07 1.89
C SER A 350 -23.67 -7.97 2.78
N PHE A 351 -23.79 -9.28 2.56
CA PHE A 351 -22.94 -10.29 3.17
C PHE A 351 -22.02 -10.85 2.11
N SER A 352 -20.75 -10.92 2.39
CA SER A 352 -19.81 -11.56 1.47
C SER A 352 -18.88 -12.50 2.21
N ARG A 353 -18.58 -13.64 1.57
CA ARG A 353 -17.61 -14.62 2.03
C ARG A 353 -16.66 -14.92 0.91
N SER A 354 -15.38 -14.92 1.19
CA SER A 354 -14.37 -15.29 0.21
C SER A 354 -13.33 -16.23 0.79
N ASN A 355 -12.90 -17.18 -0.03
CA ASN A 355 -11.76 -18.04 0.23
C ASN A 355 -10.76 -17.88 -0.91
N SER A 356 -9.51 -17.74 -0.60
CA SER A 356 -8.46 -17.66 -1.61
C SER A 356 -7.20 -18.40 -1.18
N TRP A 357 -6.67 -19.19 -2.12
CA TRP A 357 -5.33 -19.75 -2.06
C TRP A 357 -4.44 -19.02 -3.04
N ASN A 358 -3.28 -18.58 -2.61
CA ASN A 358 -2.28 -18.00 -3.47
C ASN A 358 -0.94 -18.68 -3.24
N ALA A 359 -0.35 -19.23 -4.29
CA ALA A 359 0.97 -19.83 -4.29
C ALA A 359 1.84 -19.10 -5.31
N GLN A 360 2.97 -18.57 -4.87
CA GLN A 360 3.91 -17.87 -5.73
C GLN A 360 5.34 -18.32 -5.43
N MET A 361 6.17 -18.31 -6.47
CA MET A 361 7.58 -18.62 -6.35
C MET A 361 8.40 -17.67 -7.22
N ARG A 362 9.62 -17.38 -6.80
CA ARG A 362 10.67 -16.76 -7.59
C ARG A 362 11.87 -17.66 -7.54
N LEU A 363 12.30 -18.11 -8.68
CA LEU A 363 13.57 -18.78 -8.87
C LEU A 363 14.47 -17.87 -9.70
N GLU A 364 15.62 -17.52 -9.17
CA GLU A 364 16.64 -16.77 -9.87
C GLU A 364 17.96 -17.54 -9.84
N TRP A 365 18.49 -17.85 -11.02
CA TRP A 365 19.71 -18.59 -11.21
C TRP A 365 20.72 -17.79 -12.04
N ALA A 366 21.87 -17.53 -11.47
CA ALA A 366 22.98 -16.84 -12.11
C ALA A 366 24.18 -17.82 -12.21
N PRO A 367 24.23 -18.69 -13.23
CA PRO A 367 25.29 -19.68 -13.37
C PRO A 367 26.69 -19.06 -13.53
N ASP A 368 26.74 -17.85 -14.07
CA ASP A 368 27.92 -17.03 -14.21
C ASP A 368 27.62 -15.54 -14.05
N THR A 369 28.63 -14.67 -14.07
CA THR A 369 28.46 -13.21 -13.89
C THR A 369 27.78 -12.51 -15.08
N MET A 370 27.63 -13.20 -16.21
CA MET A 370 27.06 -12.67 -17.46
C MET A 370 25.66 -13.17 -17.74
N THR A 371 25.24 -14.27 -17.11
CA THR A 371 23.95 -14.92 -17.36
C THR A 371 23.06 -14.84 -16.14
N ASN A 372 21.77 -14.49 -16.35
CA ASN A 372 20.75 -14.55 -15.32
C ASN A 372 19.49 -15.18 -15.90
N ILE A 373 18.95 -16.15 -15.21
CA ILE A 373 17.69 -16.84 -15.54
C ILE A 373 16.73 -16.63 -14.37
N MET A 374 15.53 -16.20 -14.68
CA MET A 374 14.49 -15.95 -13.68
C MET A 374 13.19 -16.63 -14.11
N PHE A 375 12.55 -17.34 -13.17
CA PHE A 375 11.23 -17.92 -13.34
C PHE A 375 10.33 -17.53 -12.17
N ARG A 376 9.12 -17.02 -12.45
CA ARG A 376 8.14 -16.55 -11.46
C ARG A 376 6.75 -17.08 -11.78
N PRO A 377 6.38 -18.27 -11.31
CA PRO A 377 5.02 -18.75 -11.35
C PRO A 377 4.19 -18.15 -10.20
N ASN A 378 2.90 -17.94 -10.47
CA ASN A 378 1.88 -17.59 -9.50
C ASN A 378 0.60 -18.32 -9.83
N VAL A 379 0.00 -18.98 -8.85
CA VAL A 379 -1.29 -19.64 -8.96
C VAL A 379 -2.21 -19.11 -7.87
N SER A 380 -3.41 -18.72 -8.26
CA SER A 380 -4.45 -18.25 -7.34
C SER A 380 -5.74 -18.96 -7.62
N ILE A 381 -6.36 -19.49 -6.58
CA ILE A 381 -7.69 -20.11 -6.61
C ILE A 381 -8.55 -19.35 -5.62
N SER A 382 -9.68 -18.83 -6.06
CA SER A 382 -10.58 -18.07 -5.20
C SER A 382 -12.03 -18.49 -5.42
N THR A 383 -12.79 -18.48 -4.32
CA THR A 383 -14.26 -18.56 -4.34
C THR A 383 -14.81 -17.36 -3.60
N SER A 384 -15.92 -16.84 -4.07
CA SER A 384 -16.63 -15.74 -3.42
C SER A 384 -18.12 -15.96 -3.50
N ASP A 385 -18.78 -15.79 -2.37
CA ASP A 385 -20.23 -15.77 -2.24
C ASP A 385 -20.66 -14.38 -1.78
N ASN A 386 -21.72 -13.84 -2.36
CA ASN A 386 -22.29 -12.56 -1.96
C ASN A 386 -23.82 -12.66 -1.93
N ALA A 387 -24.41 -12.06 -0.89
CA ALA A 387 -25.84 -11.84 -0.79
C ALA A 387 -26.06 -10.35 -0.50
N SER A 388 -27.01 -9.70 -1.15
CA SER A 388 -27.28 -8.28 -0.96
C SER A 388 -28.78 -7.99 -1.07
N ASN A 389 -29.25 -7.14 -0.16
CA ASN A 389 -30.56 -6.48 -0.25
C ASN A 389 -30.36 -4.98 -0.32
N SER A 390 -31.16 -4.31 -1.12
CA SER A 390 -31.20 -2.85 -1.14
C SER A 390 -32.62 -2.32 -1.34
N ILE A 391 -32.84 -1.11 -0.83
CA ILE A 391 -33.93 -0.23 -1.22
C ILE A 391 -33.30 1.07 -1.72
N ASP A 392 -33.70 1.49 -2.91
CA ASP A 392 -33.25 2.68 -3.59
C ASP A 392 -34.48 3.53 -3.92
N ALA A 393 -34.40 4.86 -3.77
CA ALA A 393 -35.47 5.78 -4.14
C ALA A 393 -34.90 7.03 -4.79
N THR A 394 -35.60 7.55 -5.79
CA THR A 394 -35.26 8.80 -6.51
C THR A 394 -36.31 9.85 -6.24
N PHE A 395 -35.87 11.10 -5.98
CA PHE A 395 -36.71 12.23 -5.63
C PHE A 395 -36.41 13.41 -6.56
N ASN A 396 -37.44 14.19 -6.87
CA ASN A 396 -37.32 15.41 -7.68
C ASN A 396 -36.89 16.64 -6.84
N GLU A 397 -37.00 16.58 -5.51
CA GLU A 397 -36.57 17.59 -4.55
C GLU A 397 -35.71 16.93 -3.44
N ASP A 398 -35.03 17.74 -2.64
CA ASP A 398 -34.24 17.26 -1.50
C ASP A 398 -35.15 16.63 -0.44
N PRO A 399 -35.17 15.30 -0.27
CA PRO A 399 -36.12 14.64 0.62
C PRO A 399 -35.92 15.00 2.11
N TYR A 400 -34.67 15.37 2.49
CA TYR A 400 -34.36 15.78 3.86
C TYR A 400 -34.95 17.17 4.24
N ALA A 401 -35.46 17.92 3.27
CA ALA A 401 -36.23 19.13 3.55
C ALA A 401 -37.64 18.83 4.07
N SER A 402 -38.16 17.63 3.81
CA SER A 402 -39.52 17.22 4.11
C SER A 402 -39.60 16.14 5.21
N VAL A 403 -38.63 15.22 5.27
CA VAL A 403 -38.61 14.08 6.22
C VAL A 403 -37.20 13.80 6.73
N ASP A 404 -37.12 13.29 7.96
CA ASP A 404 -35.82 12.94 8.56
C ASP A 404 -35.22 11.65 7.97
N ASP A 405 -36.03 10.64 7.66
CA ASP A 405 -35.61 9.37 7.03
C ASP A 405 -36.40 9.10 5.74
N PRO A 406 -35.87 9.45 4.57
CA PRO A 406 -36.54 9.31 3.28
C PRO A 406 -36.87 7.87 2.87
N LEU A 407 -36.21 6.88 3.46
CA LEU A 407 -36.40 5.45 3.12
C LEU A 407 -37.17 4.69 4.19
N SER A 408 -37.69 5.34 5.22
CA SER A 408 -38.68 4.75 6.14
C SER A 408 -40.06 4.64 5.50
N ASP A 409 -40.88 3.68 5.94
CA ASP A 409 -42.26 3.54 5.44
C ASP A 409 -43.08 4.83 5.57
N ALA A 410 -42.92 5.53 6.72
CA ALA A 410 -43.58 6.80 6.96
C ALA A 410 -43.01 7.92 6.05
N GLY A 411 -41.68 7.96 5.87
CA GLY A 411 -41.05 8.93 5.01
C GLY A 411 -41.43 8.78 3.55
N LEU A 412 -41.41 7.55 3.04
CA LEU A 412 -41.86 7.25 1.67
C LEU A 412 -43.32 7.61 1.46
N ALA A 413 -44.22 7.27 2.41
CA ALA A 413 -45.64 7.64 2.32
C ALA A 413 -45.85 9.17 2.27
N GLU A 414 -45.10 9.94 3.06
CA GLU A 414 -45.17 11.39 3.04
C GLU A 414 -44.58 11.98 1.75
N LEU A 415 -43.46 11.45 1.23
CA LEU A 415 -42.84 11.90 -0.03
C LEU A 415 -43.71 11.55 -1.25
N ILE A 416 -44.49 10.46 -1.21
CA ILE A 416 -45.53 10.15 -2.19
C ILE A 416 -46.64 11.22 -2.13
N ARG A 417 -47.12 11.52 -0.92
CA ARG A 417 -48.17 12.53 -0.74
C ARG A 417 -47.74 13.92 -1.21
N LEU A 418 -46.48 14.27 -1.08
CA LEU A 418 -45.90 15.54 -1.55
C LEU A 418 -45.50 15.51 -3.05
N GLU A 419 -45.76 14.41 -3.76
CA GLU A 419 -45.35 14.20 -5.15
C GLU A 419 -43.83 14.37 -5.38
N GLN A 420 -43.02 14.12 -4.34
CA GLN A 420 -41.57 14.23 -4.41
C GLN A 420 -40.91 12.92 -4.80
N LEU A 421 -41.53 11.75 -4.57
CA LEU A 421 -41.02 10.45 -4.94
C LEU A 421 -41.25 10.17 -6.44
N VAL A 422 -40.16 9.96 -7.18
CA VAL A 422 -40.21 9.66 -8.62
C VAL A 422 -40.29 8.14 -8.84
N ASN A 423 -39.38 7.39 -8.24
CA ASN A 423 -39.39 5.93 -8.26
C ASN A 423 -38.81 5.33 -6.98
N SER A 424 -39.18 4.08 -6.73
CA SER A 424 -38.53 3.25 -5.74
C SER A 424 -38.14 1.90 -6.34
N LYS A 425 -37.04 1.32 -5.89
CA LYS A 425 -36.56 0.00 -6.28
C LYS A 425 -36.15 -0.78 -5.04
N ALA A 426 -36.75 -1.93 -4.83
CA ALA A 426 -36.27 -2.93 -3.91
C ALA A 426 -35.54 -4.03 -4.69
N ALA A 427 -34.36 -4.44 -4.23
CA ALA A 427 -33.58 -5.46 -4.92
C ALA A 427 -32.98 -6.47 -3.96
N SER A 428 -32.94 -7.72 -4.40
CA SER A 428 -32.27 -8.82 -3.71
C SER A 428 -31.41 -9.59 -4.68
N SER A 429 -30.18 -9.89 -4.32
CA SER A 429 -29.27 -10.66 -5.17
C SER A 429 -28.45 -11.65 -4.36
N LEU A 430 -28.13 -12.76 -4.98
CA LEU A 430 -27.22 -13.77 -4.49
C LEU A 430 -26.24 -14.13 -5.61
N SER A 431 -24.95 -14.22 -5.32
CA SER A 431 -23.96 -14.63 -6.31
C SER A 431 -22.89 -15.55 -5.73
N TYR A 432 -22.47 -16.49 -6.53
CA TYR A 432 -21.34 -17.36 -6.30
C TYR A 432 -20.36 -17.21 -7.46
N SER A 433 -19.08 -17.16 -7.16
CA SER A 433 -18.04 -17.21 -8.19
C SER A 433 -16.86 -18.04 -7.76
N LYS A 434 -16.28 -18.76 -8.73
CA LYS A 434 -15.03 -19.49 -8.59
C LYS A 434 -14.09 -19.02 -9.68
N SER A 435 -12.83 -18.77 -9.33
CA SER A 435 -11.82 -18.37 -10.30
C SER A 435 -10.50 -19.06 -10.00
N THR A 436 -9.91 -19.63 -11.04
CA THR A 436 -8.57 -20.21 -11.02
C THR A 436 -7.69 -19.41 -11.98
N THR A 437 -6.62 -18.82 -11.48
CA THR A 437 -5.67 -18.03 -12.27
C THR A 437 -4.28 -18.62 -12.14
N ALA A 438 -3.61 -18.88 -13.26
CA ALA A 438 -2.21 -19.26 -13.32
C ALA A 438 -1.45 -18.26 -14.19
N LYS A 439 -0.38 -17.70 -13.66
CA LYS A 439 0.50 -16.76 -14.37
C LYS A 439 1.93 -17.21 -14.21
N GLY A 440 2.77 -16.93 -15.20
CA GLY A 440 4.19 -17.20 -15.10
C GLY A 440 5.01 -16.24 -15.95
N MET A 441 6.19 -15.95 -15.47
CA MET A 441 7.18 -15.16 -16.19
C MET A 441 8.49 -15.94 -16.23
N PHE A 442 9.02 -16.13 -17.41
CA PHE A 442 10.36 -16.63 -17.65
C PHE A 442 11.20 -15.53 -18.28
N GLN A 443 12.38 -15.27 -17.74
CA GLN A 443 13.31 -14.27 -18.26
C GLN A 443 14.71 -14.85 -18.34
N TYR A 444 15.33 -14.71 -19.50
CA TYR A 444 16.73 -14.99 -19.75
C TYR A 444 17.44 -13.68 -20.10
N ASN A 445 18.54 -13.38 -19.41
CA ASN A 445 19.40 -12.25 -19.71
C ASN A 445 20.83 -12.70 -19.93
N ARG A 446 21.47 -12.23 -20.99
CA ARG A 446 22.88 -12.44 -21.30
C ARG A 446 23.59 -11.12 -21.57
N LYS A 447 24.65 -10.85 -20.81
CA LYS A 447 25.56 -9.73 -21.03
C LYS A 447 26.66 -10.11 -22.02
N PHE A 448 27.05 -9.18 -22.86
CA PHE A 448 28.19 -9.32 -23.80
C PHE A 448 29.30 -8.35 -23.35
N GLY A 449 30.08 -8.75 -22.33
CA GLY A 449 31.09 -7.92 -21.69
C GLY A 449 30.56 -6.94 -20.66
N ASN A 450 31.43 -6.07 -20.15
CA ASN A 450 31.15 -5.20 -18.99
C ASN A 450 30.66 -3.78 -19.38
N LYS A 451 30.45 -3.50 -20.68
CA LYS A 451 30.09 -2.15 -21.17
C LYS A 451 28.58 -1.92 -21.25
N GLY A 452 27.74 -2.89 -20.82
CA GLY A 452 26.28 -2.76 -20.81
C GLY A 452 25.58 -3.34 -22.05
N ARG A 453 26.32 -3.90 -23.06
CA ARG A 453 25.69 -4.66 -24.13
C ARG A 453 25.03 -5.92 -23.58
N ASN A 454 23.74 -6.09 -23.83
CA ASN A 454 23.03 -7.27 -23.35
C ASN A 454 21.79 -7.57 -24.22
N ILE A 455 21.34 -8.82 -24.13
CA ILE A 455 20.06 -9.26 -24.65
C ILE A 455 19.21 -9.79 -23.48
N THR A 456 17.93 -9.45 -23.48
CA THR A 456 16.94 -9.98 -22.55
C THR A 456 15.78 -10.58 -23.35
N LEU A 457 15.52 -11.86 -23.13
CA LEU A 457 14.35 -12.56 -23.63
C LEU A 457 13.39 -12.82 -22.48
N ARG A 458 12.14 -12.44 -22.64
CA ARG A 458 11.10 -12.63 -21.64
C ARG A 458 9.86 -13.26 -22.26
N ALA A 459 9.33 -14.25 -21.58
CA ALA A 459 8.08 -14.89 -21.89
C ALA A 459 7.15 -14.81 -20.67
N ASP A 460 6.01 -14.18 -20.85
CA ASP A 460 4.94 -14.16 -19.84
C ASP A 460 3.78 -15.00 -20.36
N PHE A 461 3.16 -15.76 -19.48
CA PHE A 461 1.92 -16.47 -19.77
C PHE A 461 0.88 -16.21 -18.68
N SER A 462 -0.38 -16.25 -19.05
CA SER A 462 -1.52 -16.11 -18.13
C SER A 462 -2.66 -17.00 -18.59
N PHE A 463 -3.28 -17.65 -17.61
CA PHE A 463 -4.49 -18.44 -17.77
C PHE A 463 -5.45 -18.06 -16.64
N SER A 464 -6.73 -17.92 -16.95
CA SER A 464 -7.77 -17.70 -15.94
C SER A 464 -9.03 -18.43 -16.41
N ASP A 465 -9.54 -19.27 -15.54
CA ASP A 465 -10.81 -19.98 -15.71
C ASP A 465 -11.73 -19.56 -14.56
N GLY A 466 -12.93 -19.11 -14.90
CA GLY A 466 -13.88 -18.59 -13.95
C GLY A 466 -15.28 -19.11 -14.24
N ASP A 467 -16.01 -19.38 -13.20
CA ASP A 467 -17.43 -19.68 -13.22
C ASP A 467 -18.17 -18.79 -12.23
N SER A 468 -19.23 -18.17 -12.68
CA SER A 468 -20.05 -17.28 -11.85
C SER A 468 -21.53 -17.60 -12.06
N GLN A 469 -22.24 -17.67 -10.96
CA GLN A 469 -23.68 -17.85 -10.92
C GLN A 469 -24.27 -16.72 -10.10
N SER A 470 -25.40 -16.14 -10.54
CA SER A 470 -26.05 -15.06 -9.81
C SER A 470 -27.56 -15.06 -10.01
N THR A 471 -28.28 -14.74 -8.94
CA THR A 471 -29.69 -14.41 -9.00
C THR A 471 -29.88 -12.90 -8.77
N SER A 472 -30.87 -12.31 -9.39
CA SER A 472 -31.24 -10.93 -9.19
C SER A 472 -32.76 -10.79 -9.25
N LEU A 473 -33.32 -10.41 -8.13
CA LEU A 473 -34.74 -10.09 -8.00
C LEU A 473 -34.86 -8.58 -7.75
N GLN A 474 -35.66 -7.89 -8.57
CA GLN A 474 -35.88 -6.45 -8.45
C GLN A 474 -37.37 -6.17 -8.58
N ASP A 475 -37.84 -5.27 -7.75
CA ASP A 475 -39.22 -4.74 -7.76
C ASP A 475 -39.11 -3.21 -7.86
N VAL A 476 -39.67 -2.66 -8.92
CA VAL A 476 -39.54 -1.25 -9.26
C VAL A 476 -40.93 -0.65 -9.40
N THR A 477 -41.18 0.48 -8.71
CA THR A 477 -42.39 1.28 -8.81
C THR A 477 -42.03 2.69 -9.27
N ILE A 478 -42.69 3.17 -10.31
CA ILE A 478 -42.56 4.52 -10.85
C ILE A 478 -43.85 5.28 -10.51
N PHE A 479 -43.74 6.37 -9.75
CA PHE A 479 -44.87 7.10 -9.17
C PHE A 479 -45.31 8.30 -10.01
N GLN A 480 -44.44 8.88 -10.84
CA GLN A 480 -44.72 10.09 -11.61
C GLN A 480 -45.08 9.84 -13.09
N ALA A 481 -45.22 8.58 -13.49
CA ALA A 481 -45.79 8.24 -14.78
C ALA A 481 -47.32 8.47 -14.76
N LEU A 482 -47.94 8.68 -15.94
CA LEU A 482 -49.38 8.89 -16.08
C LEU A 482 -50.22 7.80 -15.39
N ASP A 483 -49.73 6.57 -15.40
CA ASP A 483 -50.21 5.45 -14.60
C ASP A 483 -48.99 4.91 -13.81
N ASN A 484 -49.18 4.54 -12.52
CA ASN A 484 -48.12 3.93 -11.74
C ASN A 484 -47.64 2.65 -12.44
N ILE A 485 -46.40 2.67 -12.87
CA ILE A 485 -45.79 1.53 -13.57
C ILE A 485 -45.05 0.69 -12.54
N ASN A 486 -45.50 -0.55 -12.35
CA ASN A 486 -44.85 -1.55 -11.52
C ASN A 486 -44.29 -2.65 -12.40
N TYR A 487 -43.03 -2.98 -12.24
CA TYR A 487 -42.46 -4.17 -12.90
C TYR A 487 -41.52 -4.90 -11.95
N GLN A 488 -41.50 -6.21 -12.09
CA GLN A 488 -40.62 -7.10 -11.33
C GLN A 488 -39.75 -7.84 -12.32
N THR A 489 -38.46 -7.96 -11.98
CA THR A 489 -37.51 -8.82 -12.71
C THR A 489 -36.95 -9.88 -11.79
N ASN A 490 -36.89 -11.11 -12.26
CA ASN A 490 -36.30 -12.23 -11.54
C ASN A 490 -35.45 -13.03 -12.48
N ARG A 491 -34.12 -12.88 -12.37
CA ARG A 491 -33.16 -13.45 -13.33
C ARG A 491 -32.12 -14.31 -12.64
N TYR A 492 -31.81 -15.43 -13.28
CA TYR A 492 -30.67 -16.27 -12.91
C TYR A 492 -29.66 -16.26 -14.06
N ASN A 493 -28.41 -15.99 -13.74
CA ASN A 493 -27.32 -15.92 -14.71
C ASN A 493 -26.25 -16.96 -14.39
N VAL A 494 -25.78 -17.66 -15.43
CA VAL A 494 -24.61 -18.54 -15.38
C VAL A 494 -23.58 -17.99 -16.36
N THR A 495 -22.38 -17.70 -15.89
CA THR A 495 -21.36 -17.00 -16.69
C THR A 495 -20.00 -17.69 -16.58
N PRO A 496 -19.73 -18.72 -17.39
CA PRO A 496 -18.38 -19.26 -17.53
C PRO A 496 -17.49 -18.27 -18.29
N THR A 497 -16.26 -18.13 -17.81
CA THR A 497 -15.24 -17.24 -18.40
C THR A 497 -13.93 -17.98 -18.58
N LYS A 498 -13.29 -17.83 -19.74
CA LYS A 498 -11.95 -18.39 -20.02
C LYS A 498 -11.07 -17.34 -20.65
N ASN A 499 -9.94 -17.07 -20.00
CA ASN A 499 -8.97 -16.12 -20.52
C ASN A 499 -7.59 -16.78 -20.55
N TYR A 500 -6.88 -16.66 -21.66
CA TYR A 500 -5.50 -17.07 -21.74
C TYR A 500 -4.71 -16.14 -22.66
N GLY A 501 -3.42 -16.05 -22.39
CA GLY A 501 -2.57 -15.23 -23.22
C GLY A 501 -1.10 -15.47 -22.93
N TYR A 502 -0.28 -15.06 -23.87
CA TYR A 502 1.17 -15.06 -23.74
C TYR A 502 1.78 -13.82 -24.37
N THR A 503 2.91 -13.41 -23.84
CA THR A 503 3.73 -12.31 -24.34
C THR A 503 5.16 -12.77 -24.49
N LEU A 504 5.72 -12.61 -25.68
CA LEU A 504 7.15 -12.86 -25.95
C LEU A 504 7.81 -11.51 -26.23
N LYS A 505 8.83 -11.16 -25.44
CA LYS A 505 9.56 -9.88 -25.57
C LYS A 505 11.04 -10.09 -25.68
N GLY A 506 11.65 -9.53 -26.71
CA GLY A 506 13.09 -9.41 -26.87
C GLY A 506 13.52 -7.96 -26.67
N THR A 507 14.54 -7.72 -25.87
CA THR A 507 15.15 -6.40 -25.65
C THR A 507 16.65 -6.49 -25.88
N TYR A 508 17.19 -5.63 -26.73
CA TYR A 508 18.61 -5.47 -27.00
C TYR A 508 19.09 -4.10 -26.53
N SER A 509 20.19 -4.08 -25.82
CA SER A 509 20.85 -2.85 -25.37
C SER A 509 22.23 -2.72 -25.99
N GLU A 510 22.46 -1.63 -26.73
CA GLU A 510 23.74 -1.28 -27.34
C GLU A 510 24.36 -0.05 -26.66
N PRO A 511 25.57 -0.12 -26.13
CA PRO A 511 26.28 1.02 -25.59
C PRO A 511 26.83 1.90 -26.75
N LEU A 512 26.39 3.17 -26.80
CA LEU A 512 26.87 4.16 -27.77
C LEU A 512 28.09 4.96 -27.25
N GLY A 513 28.65 4.58 -26.11
CA GLY A 513 29.78 5.26 -25.44
C GLY A 513 29.35 6.30 -24.40
N LYS A 514 30.27 6.73 -23.53
CA LYS A 514 30.07 7.75 -22.46
C LYS A 514 28.78 7.54 -21.64
N GLN A 515 28.47 6.29 -21.28
CA GLN A 515 27.26 5.92 -20.52
C GLN A 515 25.93 6.26 -21.25
N MET A 516 25.96 6.21 -22.57
CA MET A 516 24.77 6.32 -23.42
C MET A 516 24.44 4.95 -24.01
N PHE A 517 23.14 4.62 -24.02
CA PHE A 517 22.63 3.32 -24.45
C PHE A 517 21.45 3.52 -25.40
N LEU A 518 21.43 2.74 -26.46
CA LEU A 518 20.26 2.58 -27.32
C LEU A 518 19.60 1.24 -26.94
N LEU A 519 18.33 1.28 -26.57
CA LEU A 519 17.53 0.11 -26.25
C LEU A 519 16.49 -0.07 -27.36
N ALA A 520 16.51 -1.23 -28.02
CA ALA A 520 15.50 -1.63 -28.97
C ALA A 520 14.76 -2.84 -28.40
N ALA A 521 13.45 -2.79 -28.40
CA ALA A 521 12.66 -3.92 -27.94
C ALA A 521 11.50 -4.19 -28.92
N TYR A 522 11.22 -5.47 -29.07
CA TYR A 522 10.04 -5.97 -29.77
C TYR A 522 9.31 -6.96 -28.88
N SER A 523 7.98 -6.83 -28.83
CA SER A 523 7.14 -7.83 -28.18
C SER A 523 5.95 -8.20 -29.03
N PHE A 524 5.61 -9.47 -28.95
CA PHE A 524 4.37 -10.04 -29.49
C PHE A 524 3.51 -10.51 -28.33
N LYS A 525 2.26 -10.07 -28.28
CA LYS A 525 1.28 -10.49 -27.28
C LYS A 525 0.04 -11.04 -27.98
N TYR A 526 -0.36 -12.22 -27.57
CA TYR A 526 -1.65 -12.80 -27.89
C TYR A 526 -2.49 -12.90 -26.62
N SER A 527 -3.77 -12.58 -26.71
CA SER A 527 -4.73 -12.80 -25.62
C SER A 527 -6.09 -13.19 -26.18
N LYS A 528 -6.66 -14.22 -25.59
CA LYS A 528 -8.04 -14.65 -25.83
C LYS A 528 -8.83 -14.48 -24.53
N SER A 529 -10.03 -13.90 -24.67
CA SER A 529 -10.98 -13.75 -23.58
C SER A 529 -12.35 -14.21 -24.05
N LYS A 530 -12.93 -15.15 -23.35
CA LYS A 530 -14.26 -15.68 -23.62
C LYS A 530 -15.15 -15.54 -22.39
N SER A 531 -16.35 -15.03 -22.59
CA SER A 531 -17.43 -14.97 -21.61
C SER A 531 -18.72 -15.40 -22.28
N ASP A 532 -19.45 -16.31 -21.66
CA ASP A 532 -20.66 -16.94 -22.23
C ASP A 532 -21.74 -16.96 -21.15
N ARG A 533 -22.51 -15.85 -21.06
CA ARG A 533 -23.56 -15.72 -20.06
C ARG A 533 -24.86 -16.26 -20.58
N SER A 534 -25.42 -17.26 -19.92
CA SER A 534 -26.80 -17.72 -20.07
C SER A 534 -27.66 -17.02 -19.02
N THR A 535 -28.74 -16.38 -19.43
CA THR A 535 -29.71 -15.71 -18.57
C THR A 535 -31.05 -16.46 -18.65
N TYR A 536 -31.56 -16.84 -17.49
CA TYR A 536 -32.88 -17.45 -17.34
C TYR A 536 -33.79 -16.39 -16.70
N ASP A 537 -34.89 -16.04 -17.36
CA ASP A 537 -35.81 -15.01 -16.89
C ASP A 537 -37.09 -15.65 -16.34
N TYR A 538 -37.32 -15.43 -15.04
CA TYR A 538 -38.49 -15.90 -14.29
C TYR A 538 -39.45 -14.75 -13.96
N SER A 539 -39.32 -13.60 -14.59
CA SER A 539 -40.07 -12.38 -14.24
C SER A 539 -41.57 -12.55 -14.39
N ASP A 540 -42.02 -13.39 -15.36
CA ASP A 540 -43.44 -13.64 -15.64
C ASP A 540 -44.07 -14.69 -14.71
N ILE A 541 -43.27 -15.33 -13.84
CA ILE A 541 -43.79 -16.30 -12.88
C ILE A 541 -44.29 -15.53 -11.66
N GLY A 542 -45.61 -15.42 -11.53
CA GLY A 542 -46.26 -14.75 -10.40
C GLY A 542 -45.97 -15.43 -9.05
N GLY A 543 -46.10 -14.66 -7.96
CA GLY A 543 -46.01 -15.20 -6.60
C GLY A 543 -44.63 -15.14 -5.95
N TYR A 544 -43.65 -14.50 -6.58
CA TYR A 544 -42.36 -14.21 -5.94
C TYR A 544 -42.48 -13.04 -4.97
N ASN A 545 -42.24 -13.32 -3.71
CA ASN A 545 -41.98 -12.29 -2.72
C ASN A 545 -40.46 -12.03 -2.67
N LEU A 546 -40.10 -10.77 -2.50
CA LEU A 546 -38.71 -10.36 -2.21
C LEU A 546 -38.27 -10.96 -0.87
N VAL A 547 -37.92 -12.24 -0.89
CA VAL A 547 -37.31 -12.90 0.26
C VAL A 547 -35.82 -12.95 0.00
N MET A 548 -35.06 -12.44 0.97
CA MET A 548 -33.60 -12.52 0.88
C MET A 548 -33.17 -13.98 0.67
N PRO A 549 -32.42 -14.30 -0.40
CA PRO A 549 -31.86 -15.62 -0.56
C PRO A 549 -30.95 -15.95 0.62
N VAL A 550 -31.05 -17.17 1.12
CA VAL A 550 -30.14 -17.64 2.18
C VAL A 550 -28.74 -17.74 1.58
N TYR A 551 -27.78 -17.20 2.27
CA TYR A 551 -26.37 -17.21 1.84
C TYR A 551 -25.89 -18.65 1.54
N ARG A 552 -25.37 -18.86 0.32
CA ARG A 552 -24.94 -20.16 -0.22
C ARG A 552 -26.02 -21.22 -0.44
N ASP A 553 -27.26 -20.91 -0.28
CA ASP A 553 -28.35 -21.88 -0.41
C ASP A 553 -29.02 -21.80 -1.78
N TRP A 554 -28.23 -22.09 -2.84
CA TRP A 554 -28.73 -22.17 -4.21
C TRP A 554 -29.80 -23.23 -4.39
N GLU A 555 -29.66 -24.38 -3.70
CA GLU A 555 -30.61 -25.50 -3.78
C GLU A 555 -31.97 -25.09 -3.24
N THR A 556 -32.00 -24.38 -2.11
CA THR A 556 -33.26 -23.84 -1.57
C THR A 556 -33.86 -22.77 -2.47
N TYR A 557 -33.01 -21.89 -3.07
CA TYR A 557 -33.51 -20.91 -4.01
C TYR A 557 -34.13 -21.56 -5.26
N LEU A 558 -33.41 -22.48 -5.90
CA LEU A 558 -33.91 -23.24 -7.05
C LEU A 558 -35.03 -24.20 -6.66
N GLY A 559 -35.01 -24.73 -5.44
CA GLY A 559 -36.07 -25.58 -4.90
C GLY A 559 -37.42 -24.87 -4.73
N ARG A 560 -37.42 -23.53 -4.63
CA ARG A 560 -38.64 -22.71 -4.65
C ARG A 560 -39.31 -22.73 -6.04
N LEU A 561 -38.57 -23.12 -7.06
CA LEU A 561 -39.04 -23.35 -8.42
C LEU A 561 -39.65 -24.76 -8.60
N ASN A 562 -39.61 -25.63 -7.56
CA ASN A 562 -40.25 -26.93 -7.60
C ASN A 562 -41.74 -26.78 -7.86
N GLY A 563 -42.21 -27.34 -8.96
CA GLY A 563 -43.59 -27.19 -9.47
C GLY A 563 -43.72 -26.24 -10.66
N TYR A 564 -42.64 -25.55 -11.01
CA TYR A 564 -42.53 -24.79 -12.24
C TYR A 564 -41.92 -25.67 -13.37
N PRO A 565 -42.09 -25.31 -14.67
CA PRO A 565 -41.45 -25.96 -15.79
C PRO A 565 -39.94 -26.03 -15.67
N ASP A 566 -39.29 -26.87 -16.47
CA ASP A 566 -37.85 -27.09 -16.45
C ASP A 566 -37.08 -25.75 -16.55
N ILE A 567 -35.98 -25.60 -15.84
CA ILE A 567 -35.20 -24.37 -15.80
C ILE A 567 -34.74 -23.93 -17.19
N GLU A 568 -34.47 -24.89 -18.08
CA GLU A 568 -34.07 -24.62 -19.46
C GLU A 568 -35.17 -23.95 -20.29
N ASP A 569 -36.47 -24.15 -19.97
CA ASP A 569 -37.59 -23.52 -20.64
C ASP A 569 -37.65 -21.98 -20.43
N TYR A 570 -36.91 -21.48 -19.44
CA TYR A 570 -36.80 -20.04 -19.09
C TYR A 570 -35.54 -19.38 -19.65
N LEU A 571 -34.76 -20.10 -20.49
CA LEU A 571 -33.59 -19.50 -21.11
C LEU A 571 -33.99 -18.36 -22.04
N ASP A 572 -33.65 -17.16 -21.64
CA ASP A 572 -33.83 -15.98 -22.48
C ASP A 572 -32.62 -15.75 -23.37
N THR A 573 -32.78 -15.99 -24.66
CA THR A 573 -31.72 -15.84 -25.65
C THR A 573 -31.36 -14.40 -25.96
N ASP A 574 -32.29 -13.47 -25.74
CA ASP A 574 -32.06 -12.03 -25.94
C ASP A 574 -31.26 -11.41 -24.81
N LEU A 575 -31.50 -11.84 -23.56
CA LEU A 575 -30.74 -11.42 -22.40
C LEU A 575 -29.44 -12.22 -22.24
N SER A 576 -29.30 -13.37 -22.90
CA SER A 576 -28.06 -14.16 -22.90
C SER A 576 -26.98 -13.49 -23.74
N LYS A 577 -25.75 -13.47 -23.23
CA LYS A 577 -24.67 -12.69 -23.83
C LYS A 577 -23.40 -13.49 -23.99
N LYS A 578 -22.96 -13.62 -25.24
CA LYS A 578 -21.67 -14.23 -25.56
C LYS A 578 -20.70 -13.22 -26.10
N SER A 579 -19.48 -13.21 -25.59
CA SER A 579 -18.39 -12.40 -26.12
C SER A 579 -17.09 -13.21 -26.16
N GLU A 580 -16.41 -13.17 -27.31
CA GLU A 580 -15.13 -13.82 -27.51
C GLU A 580 -14.18 -12.84 -28.20
N TYR A 581 -13.07 -12.49 -27.53
CA TYR A 581 -12.05 -11.59 -28.03
C TYR A 581 -10.78 -12.36 -28.35
N ASP A 582 -10.29 -12.20 -29.55
CA ASP A 582 -8.95 -12.61 -29.96
C ASP A 582 -8.12 -11.34 -30.26
N THR A 583 -7.09 -11.09 -29.50
CA THR A 583 -6.29 -9.87 -29.64
C THR A 583 -4.83 -10.21 -29.89
N TYR A 584 -4.31 -9.67 -30.97
CA TYR A 584 -2.91 -9.75 -31.39
C TYR A 584 -2.26 -8.37 -31.30
N THR A 585 -1.22 -8.26 -30.50
CA THR A 585 -0.54 -6.98 -30.32
C THR A 585 0.94 -7.12 -30.64
N HIS A 586 1.42 -6.31 -31.54
CA HIS A 586 2.85 -6.13 -31.82
C HIS A 586 3.30 -4.81 -31.20
N GLU A 587 4.41 -4.80 -30.50
CA GLU A 587 4.98 -3.60 -29.90
C GLU A 587 6.42 -3.46 -30.30
N GLY A 588 6.74 -2.37 -30.99
CA GLY A 588 8.10 -1.94 -31.25
C GLY A 588 8.45 -0.72 -30.42
N SER A 589 9.54 -0.75 -29.67
CA SER A 589 9.99 0.40 -28.90
C SER A 589 11.48 0.68 -29.09
N LEU A 590 11.79 1.97 -29.14
CA LEU A 590 13.16 2.49 -29.22
C LEU A 590 13.37 3.53 -28.12
N GLN A 591 14.43 3.38 -27.35
CA GLN A 591 14.73 4.27 -26.25
C GLN A 591 16.22 4.67 -26.29
N LEU A 592 16.47 5.97 -26.20
CA LEU A 592 17.81 6.52 -25.99
C LEU A 592 17.96 6.90 -24.52
N ARG A 593 18.95 6.31 -23.86
CA ARG A 593 19.19 6.48 -22.43
C ARG A 593 20.61 7.00 -22.18
N LYS A 594 20.71 8.04 -21.35
CA LYS A 594 21.97 8.61 -20.86
C LYS A 594 22.01 8.51 -19.34
N ILE A 595 23.09 7.94 -18.81
CA ILE A 595 23.35 7.86 -17.36
C ILE A 595 24.57 8.74 -17.07
N GLY A 596 24.35 9.92 -16.50
CA GLY A 596 25.40 10.90 -16.18
C GLY A 596 25.56 11.11 -14.67
N LYS A 597 26.59 11.84 -14.28
CA LYS A 597 26.82 12.19 -12.86
C LYS A 597 25.73 13.10 -12.29
N LYS A 598 25.28 14.10 -13.07
CA LYS A 598 24.22 15.05 -12.67
C LYS A 598 22.91 14.80 -13.40
N TRP A 599 22.96 14.44 -14.69
CA TRP A 599 21.81 14.28 -15.55
C TRP A 599 21.66 12.84 -16.01
N ASN A 600 20.51 12.23 -15.73
CA ASN A 600 20.07 11.00 -16.38
C ASN A 600 18.84 11.35 -17.21
N TYR A 601 18.77 10.88 -18.45
CA TYR A 601 17.56 11.02 -19.25
C TYR A 601 17.31 9.78 -20.09
N THR A 602 16.03 9.48 -20.30
CA THR A 602 15.56 8.45 -21.23
C THR A 602 14.48 9.08 -22.09
N VAL A 603 14.67 9.05 -23.39
CA VAL A 603 13.68 9.44 -24.40
C VAL A 603 13.26 8.17 -25.11
N GLY A 604 11.97 7.90 -25.14
CA GLY A 604 11.43 6.66 -25.70
C GLY A 604 10.27 6.90 -26.63
N LEU A 605 10.18 6.05 -27.62
CA LEU A 605 9.09 5.98 -28.57
C LEU A 605 8.60 4.54 -28.64
N MET A 606 7.29 4.34 -28.60
CA MET A 606 6.65 3.04 -28.73
C MET A 606 5.53 3.12 -29.76
N LEU A 607 5.53 2.17 -30.68
CA LEU A 607 4.44 1.93 -31.62
C LEU A 607 3.85 0.55 -31.31
N GLN A 608 2.52 0.46 -31.25
CA GLN A 608 1.82 -0.75 -30.88
C GLN A 608 0.65 -1.02 -31.83
N PRO A 609 0.89 -1.62 -33.00
CA PRO A 609 -0.16 -2.16 -33.84
C PRO A 609 -0.90 -3.30 -33.12
N GLN A 610 -2.21 -3.23 -33.15
CA GLN A 610 -3.10 -4.21 -32.51
C GLN A 610 -4.23 -4.59 -33.47
N HIS A 611 -4.45 -5.88 -33.58
CA HIS A 611 -5.59 -6.48 -34.25
C HIS A 611 -6.47 -7.16 -33.22
N THR A 612 -7.79 -6.92 -33.27
CA THR A 612 -8.75 -7.53 -32.38
C THR A 612 -9.93 -8.04 -33.20
N ASP A 613 -10.25 -9.31 -33.03
CA ASP A 613 -11.49 -9.95 -33.49
C ASP A 613 -12.42 -10.10 -32.29
N LEU A 614 -13.65 -9.60 -32.40
CA LEU A 614 -14.71 -9.77 -31.43
C LEU A 614 -15.84 -10.55 -32.06
N GLN A 615 -16.15 -11.74 -31.55
CA GLN A 615 -17.43 -12.41 -31.77
C GLN A 615 -18.36 -11.99 -30.63
N TYR A 616 -19.54 -11.48 -31.00
CA TYR A 616 -20.49 -10.93 -30.03
C TYR A 616 -21.92 -11.33 -30.41
N LYS A 617 -22.60 -11.88 -29.40
CA LYS A 617 -24.01 -12.22 -29.48
C LYS A 617 -24.74 -11.68 -28.27
N TYR A 618 -25.72 -10.83 -28.49
CA TYR A 618 -26.54 -10.23 -27.45
C TYR A 618 -27.68 -9.43 -28.09
N HIS A 619 -28.89 -9.53 -27.53
CA HIS A 619 -30.04 -8.67 -27.86
C HIS A 619 -30.38 -8.71 -29.35
N GLY A 620 -30.51 -9.93 -29.90
CA GLY A 620 -30.83 -10.17 -31.32
C GLY A 620 -29.63 -9.94 -32.25
N LEU A 621 -28.54 -9.30 -31.80
CA LEU A 621 -27.35 -9.14 -32.63
C LEU A 621 -26.42 -10.35 -32.52
N ASP A 622 -26.02 -10.92 -33.65
CA ASP A 622 -24.96 -11.93 -33.75
C ASP A 622 -23.96 -11.44 -34.80
N THR A 623 -22.78 -11.02 -34.35
CA THR A 623 -21.84 -10.31 -35.23
C THR A 623 -20.38 -10.63 -34.90
N ILE A 624 -19.54 -10.45 -35.93
CA ILE A 624 -18.08 -10.52 -35.82
C ILE A 624 -17.51 -9.14 -36.21
N VAL A 625 -16.91 -8.47 -35.28
CA VAL A 625 -16.28 -7.17 -35.50
C VAL A 625 -14.78 -7.30 -35.46
N LYS A 626 -14.11 -6.80 -36.51
CA LYS A 626 -12.65 -6.77 -36.63
C LYS A 626 -12.13 -5.35 -36.57
N ARG A 627 -11.11 -5.15 -35.77
CA ARG A 627 -10.51 -3.81 -35.60
C ARG A 627 -9.00 -3.84 -35.67
N ASN A 628 -8.46 -2.96 -36.48
CA ASN A 628 -7.02 -2.69 -36.55
C ASN A 628 -6.75 -1.28 -36.01
N VAL A 629 -5.84 -1.18 -35.07
CA VAL A 629 -5.44 0.09 -34.46
C VAL A 629 -3.93 0.18 -34.30
N VAL A 630 -3.40 1.38 -34.29
CA VAL A 630 -1.98 1.63 -33.98
C VAL A 630 -1.93 2.61 -32.82
N ASN A 631 -1.46 2.14 -31.68
CA ASN A 631 -1.24 2.98 -30.53
C ASN A 631 0.17 3.58 -30.56
N PHE A 632 0.26 4.83 -30.17
CA PHE A 632 1.50 5.59 -30.11
C PHE A 632 1.75 6.07 -28.69
N ALA A 633 2.95 5.84 -28.14
CA ALA A 633 3.28 6.21 -26.76
C ALA A 633 4.69 6.78 -26.64
N PRO A 634 4.85 8.11 -26.75
CA PRO A 634 6.09 8.78 -26.44
C PRO A 634 6.31 8.88 -24.94
N SER A 635 7.57 8.83 -24.52
CA SER A 635 7.96 8.94 -23.11
C SER A 635 9.25 9.73 -22.94
N LEU A 636 9.32 10.50 -21.85
CA LEU A 636 10.51 11.20 -21.40
C LEU A 636 10.67 10.97 -19.89
N ASP A 637 11.85 10.56 -19.46
CA ASP A 637 12.24 10.51 -18.04
C ASP A 637 13.53 11.33 -17.89
N LEU A 638 13.47 12.37 -17.09
CA LEU A 638 14.58 13.28 -16.85
C LEU A 638 14.84 13.33 -15.34
N ARG A 639 16.05 12.97 -14.92
CA ARG A 639 16.49 13.04 -13.53
C ARG A 639 17.71 13.96 -13.41
N TYR A 640 17.59 14.97 -12.58
CA TYR A 640 18.66 15.90 -12.25
C TYR A 640 19.08 15.71 -10.80
N LYS A 641 20.30 15.26 -10.57
CA LYS A 641 20.92 15.10 -9.25
C LYS A 641 21.53 16.44 -8.83
N ILE A 642 20.81 17.17 -7.97
CA ILE A 642 21.23 18.46 -7.41
C ILE A 642 22.42 18.26 -6.48
N SER A 643 22.32 17.23 -5.61
CA SER A 643 23.36 16.78 -4.70
C SER A 643 23.32 15.26 -4.57
N LYS A 644 24.12 14.68 -3.67
CA LYS A 644 24.05 13.25 -3.34
C LYS A 644 22.73 12.86 -2.68
N VAL A 645 22.03 13.82 -2.08
CA VAL A 645 20.83 13.61 -1.24
C VAL A 645 19.63 14.40 -1.73
N SER A 646 19.75 15.09 -2.85
CA SER A 646 18.68 15.90 -3.42
C SER A 646 18.61 15.72 -4.93
N GLN A 647 17.43 15.41 -5.43
CA GLN A 647 17.19 15.19 -6.85
C GLN A 647 15.83 15.71 -7.30
N LEU A 648 15.77 16.09 -8.56
CA LEU A 648 14.56 16.44 -9.29
C LEU A 648 14.35 15.42 -10.40
N ARG A 649 13.15 14.85 -10.50
CA ARG A 649 12.76 13.95 -11.58
C ARG A 649 11.52 14.48 -12.27
N ALA A 650 11.56 14.60 -13.58
CA ALA A 650 10.44 14.94 -14.42
C ALA A 650 10.16 13.79 -15.37
N THR A 651 8.91 13.31 -15.40
CA THR A 651 8.49 12.27 -16.33
C THR A 651 7.30 12.74 -17.15
N TYR A 652 7.34 12.44 -18.43
CA TYR A 652 6.23 12.60 -19.34
C TYR A 652 5.93 11.26 -20.00
N ARG A 653 4.67 10.89 -20.03
CA ARG A 653 4.17 9.72 -20.74
C ARG A 653 2.87 10.08 -21.42
N ALA A 654 2.73 9.69 -22.68
CA ALA A 654 1.45 9.72 -23.35
C ALA A 654 1.01 8.30 -23.70
N VAL A 655 -0.28 8.04 -23.58
CA VAL A 655 -0.88 6.72 -23.81
C VAL A 655 -2.15 6.89 -24.61
N THR A 656 -2.29 6.13 -25.69
CA THR A 656 -3.54 5.98 -26.43
C THR A 656 -4.40 4.90 -25.76
N THR A 657 -5.65 5.19 -25.50
CA THR A 657 -6.64 4.23 -25.01
C THR A 657 -7.76 4.08 -26.03
N GLN A 658 -7.96 2.86 -26.51
CA GLN A 658 -9.02 2.55 -27.45
C GLN A 658 -10.37 2.47 -26.75
N PRO A 659 -11.50 2.85 -27.40
CA PRO A 659 -12.84 2.52 -26.92
C PRO A 659 -12.99 1.00 -26.76
N SER A 660 -13.84 0.56 -25.86
CA SER A 660 -14.18 -0.86 -25.79
C SER A 660 -14.87 -1.30 -27.07
N MET A 661 -14.69 -2.56 -27.46
CA MET A 661 -15.35 -3.06 -28.69
C MET A 661 -16.87 -3.04 -28.53
N THR A 662 -17.37 -3.25 -27.30
CA THR A 662 -18.81 -3.21 -27.00
C THR A 662 -19.38 -1.80 -27.10
N ASP A 663 -18.63 -0.77 -26.69
CA ASP A 663 -19.06 0.64 -26.83
C ASP A 663 -19.20 1.07 -28.29
N LEU A 664 -18.54 0.36 -29.21
CA LEU A 664 -18.60 0.62 -30.64
C LEU A 664 -19.76 -0.09 -31.36
N LEU A 665 -20.50 -0.96 -30.65
CA LEU A 665 -21.66 -1.62 -31.21
C LEU A 665 -22.89 -0.73 -31.00
N ASP A 666 -23.64 -0.48 -32.06
CA ASP A 666 -24.90 0.28 -31.98
C ASP A 666 -26.03 -0.63 -31.43
N ILE A 667 -25.87 -0.98 -30.16
CA ILE A 667 -26.82 -1.83 -29.44
C ILE A 667 -27.41 -1.02 -28.30
N ARG A 668 -28.73 -1.06 -28.19
CA ARG A 668 -29.48 -0.56 -27.05
C ARG A 668 -29.70 -1.68 -26.04
N ASP A 669 -29.11 -1.56 -24.85
CA ASP A 669 -29.35 -2.43 -23.70
C ASP A 669 -30.33 -1.75 -22.76
N ASP A 670 -31.58 -2.20 -22.78
CA ASP A 670 -32.72 -1.74 -21.97
C ASP A 670 -33.18 -2.84 -20.98
N SER A 671 -32.32 -3.80 -20.72
CA SER A 671 -32.55 -4.88 -19.74
C SER A 671 -32.82 -4.34 -18.31
N ASP A 672 -32.38 -3.14 -17.99
CA ASP A 672 -32.78 -2.35 -16.83
C ASP A 672 -33.44 -1.05 -17.35
N PRO A 673 -34.76 -0.91 -17.29
CA PRO A 673 -35.48 0.27 -17.81
C PRO A 673 -35.11 1.60 -17.13
N LEU A 674 -34.56 1.58 -15.93
CA LEU A 674 -34.03 2.77 -15.27
C LEU A 674 -32.59 3.11 -15.67
N ASN A 675 -31.88 2.19 -16.34
CA ASN A 675 -30.46 2.38 -16.72
C ASN A 675 -30.20 1.83 -18.13
N ILE A 676 -30.72 2.51 -19.11
CA ILE A 676 -30.57 2.14 -20.53
C ILE A 676 -29.19 2.57 -21.01
N SER A 677 -28.50 1.73 -21.76
CA SER A 677 -27.24 2.07 -22.39
C SER A 677 -27.25 1.79 -23.89
N THR A 678 -26.59 2.66 -24.66
CA THR A 678 -26.45 2.53 -26.12
C THR A 678 -25.00 2.71 -26.49
N GLY A 679 -24.49 1.90 -27.42
CA GLY A 679 -23.14 2.07 -27.93
C GLY A 679 -23.01 3.23 -28.92
N ASN A 680 -21.77 3.52 -29.35
CA ASN A 680 -21.45 4.59 -30.30
C ASN A 680 -20.33 4.16 -31.25
N PRO A 681 -20.64 3.78 -32.51
CA PRO A 681 -19.64 3.39 -33.51
C PRO A 681 -18.64 4.46 -33.89
N ASP A 682 -18.97 5.75 -33.67
CA ASP A 682 -18.15 6.89 -34.06
C ASP A 682 -17.06 7.23 -33.03
N LEU A 683 -16.91 6.47 -31.95
CA LEU A 683 -15.93 6.72 -30.93
C LEU A 683 -14.50 6.68 -31.43
N LYS A 684 -13.76 7.75 -31.13
CA LYS A 684 -12.36 7.89 -31.42
C LYS A 684 -11.52 7.49 -30.20
N PRO A 685 -10.29 7.01 -30.40
CA PRO A 685 -9.37 6.77 -29.31
C PRO A 685 -9.12 8.02 -28.45
N SER A 686 -9.01 7.83 -27.16
CA SER A 686 -8.55 8.86 -26.24
C SER A 686 -7.03 8.86 -26.13
N PHE A 687 -6.45 10.05 -25.95
CA PHE A 687 -5.01 10.23 -25.81
C PHE A 687 -4.70 10.99 -24.52
N LYS A 688 -4.15 10.28 -23.53
CA LYS A 688 -3.84 10.84 -22.21
C LYS A 688 -2.38 11.23 -22.12
N HIS A 689 -2.13 12.51 -21.86
CA HIS A 689 -0.83 13.05 -21.50
C HIS A 689 -0.68 13.09 -19.99
N SER A 690 0.40 12.55 -19.45
CA SER A 690 0.69 12.56 -18.03
C SER A 690 2.07 13.15 -17.77
N PHE A 691 2.11 14.20 -16.97
CA PHE A 691 3.33 14.88 -16.52
C PHE A 691 3.47 14.65 -15.03
N ARG A 692 4.62 14.20 -14.59
CA ARG A 692 4.93 14.04 -13.17
C ARG A 692 6.24 14.73 -12.85
N LEU A 693 6.22 15.57 -11.83
CA LEU A 693 7.40 16.19 -11.24
C LEU A 693 7.57 15.66 -9.82
N PHE A 694 8.76 15.23 -9.49
CA PHE A 694 9.10 14.74 -8.17
C PHE A 694 10.41 15.41 -7.72
N TYR A 695 10.41 15.99 -6.53
CA TYR A 695 11.58 16.54 -5.89
C TYR A 695 11.73 15.98 -4.49
N ASN A 696 12.93 15.55 -4.13
CA ASN A 696 13.28 15.22 -2.76
C ASN A 696 14.59 15.88 -2.36
N GLY A 697 14.63 16.33 -1.11
CA GLY A 697 15.79 16.96 -0.52
C GLY A 697 15.98 16.51 0.93
N TYR A 698 17.25 16.49 1.36
CA TYR A 698 17.62 16.19 2.73
C TYR A 698 18.77 17.05 3.19
N ALA A 699 18.67 17.58 4.42
CA ALA A 699 19.75 18.28 5.12
C ALA A 699 20.04 17.57 6.45
N PRO A 700 21.31 17.13 6.68
CA PRO A 700 21.69 16.40 7.88
C PRO A 700 21.50 17.21 9.17
N SER A 701 21.64 18.54 9.09
CA SER A 701 21.35 19.42 10.20
C SER A 701 19.88 19.31 10.58
N TYR A 702 19.60 18.95 11.82
CA TYR A 702 18.25 18.77 12.35
C TYR A 702 17.42 17.70 11.62
N SER A 703 18.06 16.73 10.96
CA SER A 703 17.37 15.66 10.19
C SER A 703 16.24 16.19 9.29
N GLN A 704 16.48 17.32 8.63
CA GLN A 704 15.50 18.02 7.83
C GLN A 704 15.31 17.33 6.49
N SER A 705 14.06 16.99 6.14
CA SER A 705 13.72 16.43 4.83
C SER A 705 12.49 17.09 4.25
N TRP A 706 12.48 17.26 2.94
CA TRP A 706 11.31 17.72 2.19
C TRP A 706 11.16 16.93 0.92
N MET A 707 9.92 16.74 0.54
CA MET A 707 9.55 16.06 -0.68
C MET A 707 8.31 16.72 -1.27
N THR A 708 8.35 16.85 -2.57
CA THR A 708 7.22 17.37 -3.34
C THR A 708 6.98 16.48 -4.53
N HIS A 709 5.73 16.18 -4.82
CA HIS A 709 5.33 15.64 -6.10
C HIS A 709 4.16 16.44 -6.67
N VAL A 710 4.19 16.60 -7.99
CA VAL A 710 3.10 17.21 -8.77
C VAL A 710 2.81 16.28 -9.93
N ASN A 711 1.55 15.91 -10.08
CA ASN A 711 1.06 15.15 -11.22
C ASN A 711 0.02 16.00 -11.94
N PHE A 712 0.19 16.15 -13.24
CA PHE A 712 -0.78 16.79 -14.12
C PHE A 712 -1.13 15.82 -15.24
N SER A 713 -2.41 15.62 -15.49
CA SER A 713 -2.85 14.84 -16.64
C SER A 713 -3.96 15.55 -17.39
N VAL A 714 -3.93 15.43 -18.73
CA VAL A 714 -4.97 15.92 -19.62
C VAL A 714 -5.29 14.85 -20.64
N THR A 715 -6.57 14.64 -20.90
CA THR A 715 -7.04 13.63 -21.85
C THR A 715 -7.72 14.31 -23.04
N GLN A 716 -7.15 14.10 -24.22
CA GLN A 716 -7.78 14.48 -25.49
C GLN A 716 -8.72 13.38 -25.93
N ASN A 717 -9.87 13.75 -26.50
CA ASN A 717 -10.93 12.83 -26.90
C ASN A 717 -11.31 11.85 -25.78
N SER A 718 -11.43 12.35 -24.55
CA SER A 718 -11.87 11.53 -23.42
C SER A 718 -13.22 10.90 -23.75
N ILE A 719 -13.36 9.61 -23.54
CA ILE A 719 -14.66 8.94 -23.65
C ILE A 719 -15.42 9.22 -22.36
N ALA A 720 -16.52 9.91 -22.45
CA ALA A 720 -17.39 10.27 -21.35
C ALA A 720 -18.85 9.92 -21.69
N SER A 721 -19.67 9.72 -20.69
CA SER A 721 -21.10 9.44 -20.90
C SER A 721 -21.83 10.73 -21.32
N CYS A 722 -22.62 10.62 -22.38
CA CYS A 722 -23.72 11.52 -22.67
C CYS A 722 -24.97 10.93 -22.02
N VAL A 723 -25.56 11.65 -21.06
CA VAL A 723 -26.65 11.14 -20.26
C VAL A 723 -27.93 11.90 -20.61
N ARG A 724 -28.99 11.16 -20.91
CA ARG A 724 -30.37 11.66 -20.94
C ARG A 724 -31.06 11.21 -19.67
N TYR A 725 -31.54 12.11 -18.89
CA TYR A 725 -32.34 11.83 -17.70
C TYR A 725 -33.82 11.97 -18.00
N ASN A 726 -34.61 11.01 -17.56
CA ASN A 726 -36.08 11.06 -17.66
C ASN A 726 -36.65 11.46 -16.31
N GLU A 727 -37.14 12.66 -16.19
CA GLU A 727 -37.65 13.22 -14.94
C GLU A 727 -38.93 12.48 -14.44
N GLN A 728 -39.72 11.88 -15.32
CA GLN A 728 -40.94 11.15 -14.95
C GLN A 728 -40.64 9.76 -14.36
N THR A 729 -39.64 9.05 -14.90
CA THR A 729 -39.31 7.71 -14.43
C THR A 729 -38.13 7.71 -13.47
N GLY A 730 -37.34 8.79 -13.42
CA GLY A 730 -36.05 8.82 -12.75
C GLY A 730 -34.99 7.99 -13.45
N GLY A 731 -35.30 7.39 -14.61
CA GLY A 731 -34.39 6.59 -15.39
C GLY A 731 -33.38 7.44 -16.17
N ARG A 732 -32.31 6.81 -16.61
CA ARG A 732 -31.26 7.43 -17.42
C ARG A 732 -30.90 6.58 -18.61
N GLU A 733 -30.73 7.23 -19.74
CA GLU A 733 -30.15 6.64 -20.95
C GLU A 733 -28.75 7.19 -21.15
N THR A 734 -27.76 6.30 -21.31
CA THR A 734 -26.35 6.67 -21.42
C THR A 734 -25.79 6.23 -22.76
N LYS A 735 -25.05 7.15 -23.41
CA LYS A 735 -24.30 6.88 -24.63
C LYS A 735 -22.85 7.37 -24.45
N PRO A 736 -21.82 6.56 -24.74
CA PRO A 736 -20.45 7.04 -24.68
C PRO A 736 -20.14 8.00 -25.84
N GLU A 737 -19.51 9.12 -25.52
CA GLU A 737 -19.10 10.12 -26.53
C GLU A 737 -17.70 10.67 -26.23
N ASN A 738 -17.04 11.16 -27.30
CA ASN A 738 -15.75 11.82 -27.13
C ASN A 738 -15.92 13.27 -26.72
N ILE A 739 -15.22 13.66 -25.64
CA ILE A 739 -15.24 15.02 -25.12
C ILE A 739 -13.84 15.50 -24.77
N ASN A 740 -13.60 16.81 -24.94
CA ASN A 740 -12.38 17.47 -24.52
C ASN A 740 -12.63 18.38 -23.30
N GLY A 741 -11.62 18.43 -22.43
CA GLY A 741 -11.66 19.26 -21.23
C GLY A 741 -11.42 18.51 -19.92
N ASN A 742 -11.32 17.19 -19.95
CA ASN A 742 -10.98 16.40 -18.75
C ASN A 742 -9.48 16.54 -18.43
N TRP A 743 -9.18 17.08 -17.26
CA TRP A 743 -7.81 17.18 -16.74
C TRP A 743 -7.80 17.18 -15.21
N ASP A 744 -6.70 16.71 -14.66
CA ASP A 744 -6.47 16.64 -13.24
C ASP A 744 -5.08 17.15 -12.86
N LEU A 745 -4.98 17.82 -11.73
CA LEU A 745 -3.76 18.26 -11.08
C LEU A 745 -3.76 17.77 -9.65
N SER A 746 -2.75 17.00 -9.28
CA SER A 746 -2.54 16.63 -7.88
C SER A 746 -1.14 16.98 -7.44
N GLY A 747 -1.00 17.49 -6.23
CA GLY A 747 0.26 17.84 -5.63
C GLY A 747 0.31 17.47 -4.17
N ALA A 748 1.51 17.14 -3.67
CA ALA A 748 1.75 17.00 -2.25
C ALA A 748 3.12 17.56 -1.89
N LEU A 749 3.19 18.19 -0.72
CA LEU A 749 4.40 18.67 -0.07
C LEU A 749 4.49 18.04 1.31
N MET A 750 5.57 17.32 1.56
CA MET A 750 5.92 16.80 2.88
C MET A 750 7.15 17.55 3.38
N TYR A 751 7.11 17.97 4.64
CA TYR A 751 8.24 18.55 5.34
C TYR A 751 8.36 17.96 6.73
N ASN A 752 9.55 17.44 7.05
CA ASN A 752 9.89 16.90 8.34
C ASN A 752 11.15 17.57 8.86
N ARG A 753 11.18 17.91 10.15
CA ARG A 753 12.34 18.51 10.81
C ARG A 753 12.39 18.16 12.28
N SER A 754 13.58 17.86 12.79
CA SER A 754 13.84 17.89 14.23
C SER A 754 14.08 19.34 14.66
N ILE A 755 13.40 19.79 15.72
CA ILE A 755 13.54 21.15 16.26
C ILE A 755 14.87 21.28 17.02
N ASP A 756 15.28 20.21 17.69
CA ASP A 756 16.50 20.10 18.45
C ASP A 756 17.52 19.16 17.80
N SER A 757 18.80 19.32 18.14
CA SER A 757 19.88 18.48 17.61
C SER A 757 19.83 17.04 18.12
N ALA A 758 19.18 16.79 19.26
CA ALA A 758 18.98 15.46 19.83
C ALA A 758 17.82 14.71 19.16
N GLY A 759 16.97 15.41 18.38
CA GLY A 759 15.81 14.83 17.70
C GLY A 759 14.72 14.38 18.67
N VAL A 760 14.63 15.02 19.84
CA VAL A 760 13.59 14.78 20.84
C VAL A 760 12.27 15.39 20.37
N TRP A 761 12.36 16.61 19.83
CA TRP A 761 11.23 17.32 19.24
C TRP A 761 11.25 17.23 17.72
N ASN A 762 10.16 16.81 17.13
CA ASN A 762 10.03 16.73 15.67
C ASN A 762 8.72 17.38 15.24
N ILE A 763 8.77 18.04 14.09
CA ILE A 763 7.60 18.60 13.41
C ILE A 763 7.46 17.94 12.04
N ASN A 764 6.25 17.51 11.69
CA ASN A 764 5.94 16.93 10.42
C ASN A 764 4.72 17.66 9.84
N THR A 765 4.82 18.06 8.57
CA THR A 765 3.69 18.61 7.82
C THR A 765 3.48 17.85 6.53
N PHE A 766 2.23 17.73 6.11
CA PHE A 766 1.84 17.12 4.86
C PHE A 766 0.69 17.88 4.22
N THR A 767 1.02 18.67 3.22
CA THR A 767 0.06 19.46 2.44
C THR A 767 -0.32 18.72 1.18
N THR A 768 -1.59 18.65 0.86
CA THR A 768 -2.11 18.07 -0.39
C THR A 768 -2.98 19.05 -1.14
N LEU A 769 -2.88 19.03 -2.46
CA LEU A 769 -3.76 19.75 -3.37
C LEU A 769 -4.24 18.78 -4.45
N ASN A 770 -5.54 18.65 -4.61
CA ASN A 770 -6.15 17.93 -5.73
C ASN A 770 -7.14 18.86 -6.41
N TYR A 771 -6.98 19.00 -7.72
CA TYR A 771 -7.91 19.72 -8.57
C TYR A 771 -8.32 18.80 -9.72
N GLN A 772 -9.62 18.71 -9.97
CA GLN A 772 -10.19 17.92 -11.04
C GLN A 772 -11.17 18.75 -11.84
N ASN A 773 -11.06 18.72 -13.16
CA ASN A 773 -12.03 19.26 -14.09
C ASN A 773 -12.66 18.13 -14.87
N HIS A 774 -13.83 17.69 -14.40
CA HIS A 774 -14.63 16.64 -15.02
C HIS A 774 -15.63 17.22 -16.00
N VAL A 775 -15.64 16.68 -17.20
CA VAL A 775 -16.56 17.13 -18.28
C VAL A 775 -17.32 15.92 -18.80
N SER A 776 -18.61 16.09 -18.97
CA SER A 776 -19.54 15.12 -19.57
C SER A 776 -20.53 15.84 -20.47
N TYR A 777 -21.34 15.08 -21.18
CA TYR A 777 -22.49 15.61 -21.87
C TYR A 777 -23.78 15.25 -21.13
N LEU A 778 -24.71 16.17 -21.16
CA LEU A 778 -26.07 16.00 -20.71
C LEU A 778 -26.99 16.26 -21.89
N MET A 779 -27.95 15.39 -22.15
CA MET A 779 -28.95 15.56 -23.18
C MET A 779 -30.28 15.97 -22.54
N GLN A 780 -30.75 17.18 -22.86
CA GLN A 780 -32.02 17.71 -22.42
C GLN A 780 -32.80 18.22 -23.63
N ASP A 781 -34.06 17.84 -23.77
CA ASP A 781 -34.93 18.24 -24.88
C ASP A 781 -34.29 18.09 -26.27
N ASN A 782 -33.56 16.99 -26.49
CA ASN A 782 -32.75 16.70 -27.68
C ASN A 782 -31.58 17.70 -27.94
N VAL A 783 -31.22 18.53 -26.95
CA VAL A 783 -30.05 19.42 -26.99
C VAL A 783 -28.93 18.81 -26.12
N THR A 784 -27.77 18.63 -26.71
CA THR A 784 -26.60 18.18 -25.96
C THR A 784 -25.90 19.35 -25.29
N LEU A 785 -25.88 19.36 -23.97
CA LEU A 785 -25.25 20.39 -23.16
C LEU A 785 -23.94 19.84 -22.57
N LYS A 786 -22.95 20.68 -22.56
CA LYS A 786 -21.68 20.35 -21.91
C LYS A 786 -21.76 20.63 -20.40
N ASN A 787 -21.73 19.59 -19.58
CA ASN A 787 -21.66 19.71 -18.14
C ASN A 787 -20.21 19.69 -17.67
N THR A 788 -19.84 20.59 -16.77
CA THR A 788 -18.49 20.67 -16.20
C THR A 788 -18.57 20.79 -14.68
N THR A 789 -17.96 19.84 -13.98
CA THR A 789 -17.80 19.88 -12.54
C THR A 789 -16.34 20.08 -12.19
N ARG A 790 -16.05 21.12 -11.41
CA ARG A 790 -14.73 21.43 -10.90
C ARG A 790 -14.67 21.10 -9.41
N SER A 791 -13.71 20.29 -9.03
CA SER A 791 -13.50 19.93 -7.62
C SER A 791 -12.09 20.31 -7.20
N THR A 792 -11.98 21.04 -6.10
CA THR A 792 -10.72 21.42 -5.46
C THR A 792 -10.71 20.86 -4.06
N THR A 793 -9.70 20.07 -3.71
CA THR A 793 -9.50 19.61 -2.33
C THR A 793 -8.12 20.03 -1.87
N VAL A 794 -8.07 20.75 -0.76
CA VAL A 794 -6.84 21.14 -0.07
C VAL A 794 -6.83 20.45 1.28
N GLY A 795 -5.75 19.76 1.58
CA GLY A 795 -5.55 19.08 2.86
C GLY A 795 -4.24 19.50 3.50
N GLU A 796 -4.26 19.73 4.80
CA GLU A 796 -3.07 19.96 5.61
C GLU A 796 -3.09 19.03 6.82
N ARG A 797 -1.96 18.35 7.05
CA ARG A 797 -1.73 17.55 8.25
C ARG A 797 -0.50 18.06 8.95
N LEU A 798 -0.63 18.35 10.24
CA LEU A 798 0.44 18.81 11.10
C LEU A 798 0.56 17.88 12.31
N SER A 799 1.76 17.42 12.63
CA SER A 799 2.05 16.79 13.92
C SER A 799 3.33 17.34 14.52
N VAL A 800 3.33 17.48 15.84
CA VAL A 800 4.50 17.81 16.63
C VAL A 800 4.70 16.67 17.62
N SER A 801 5.86 16.05 17.65
CA SER A 801 6.12 14.95 18.56
C SER A 801 7.27 15.28 19.50
N TYR A 802 7.04 15.03 20.79
CA TYR A 802 8.07 14.95 21.82
C TYR A 802 8.33 13.47 22.14
N ARG A 803 9.57 13.03 22.07
CA ARG A 803 9.95 11.64 22.31
C ARG A 803 11.15 11.53 23.22
N SER A 804 10.93 11.02 24.43
CA SER A 804 11.98 10.67 25.37
C SER A 804 12.03 9.14 25.59
N SER A 805 12.87 8.67 26.50
CA SER A 805 12.97 7.24 26.82
C SER A 805 11.73 6.67 27.51
N TRP A 806 10.92 7.47 28.17
CA TRP A 806 9.76 7.05 28.95
C TRP A 806 8.46 7.73 28.57
N LEU A 807 8.51 8.84 27.85
CA LEU A 807 7.35 9.64 27.47
C LEU A 807 7.39 9.98 25.97
N GLU A 808 6.30 9.71 25.27
CA GLU A 808 6.03 10.20 23.93
C GLU A 808 4.71 10.95 23.95
N VAL A 809 4.69 12.18 23.42
CA VAL A 809 3.48 13.01 23.27
C VAL A 809 3.47 13.55 21.86
N GLU A 810 2.35 13.36 21.16
CA GLU A 810 2.19 13.80 19.78
C GLU A 810 0.81 14.46 19.58
N PRO A 811 0.67 15.79 19.80
CA PRO A 811 -0.46 16.52 19.25
C PRO A 811 -0.42 16.47 17.72
N ASN A 812 -1.56 16.24 17.14
CA ASN A 812 -1.73 16.18 15.70
C ASN A 812 -3.02 16.87 15.26
N GLY A 813 -3.04 17.35 14.04
CA GLY A 813 -4.20 17.96 13.43
C GLY A 813 -4.20 17.73 11.94
N GLN A 814 -5.39 17.55 11.38
CA GLN A 814 -5.62 17.46 9.96
C GLN A 814 -6.83 18.33 9.59
N LEU A 815 -6.68 19.11 8.56
CA LEU A 815 -7.73 19.90 7.94
C LEU A 815 -7.88 19.46 6.49
N SER A 816 -9.12 19.25 6.03
CA SER A 816 -9.40 19.01 4.62
C SER A 816 -10.57 19.89 4.20
N PHE A 817 -10.32 20.76 3.25
CA PHE A 817 -11.33 21.61 2.61
C PHE A 817 -11.58 21.10 1.19
N ALA A 818 -12.84 20.89 0.85
CA ALA A 818 -13.26 20.51 -0.49
C ALA A 818 -14.28 21.51 -1.02
N HIS A 819 -13.97 22.14 -2.16
CA HIS A 819 -14.83 23.05 -2.91
C HIS A 819 -15.26 22.38 -4.21
N THR A 820 -16.56 22.25 -4.44
CA THR A 820 -17.11 21.69 -5.65
C THR A 820 -18.00 22.70 -6.34
N ARG A 821 -17.80 22.88 -7.64
CA ARG A 821 -18.58 23.77 -8.50
C ARG A 821 -19.05 23.07 -9.75
N ASN A 822 -20.35 22.98 -9.94
CA ASN A 822 -20.97 22.55 -11.20
C ASN A 822 -21.40 23.78 -11.99
N LEU A 823 -21.10 23.82 -13.30
CA LEU A 823 -21.38 24.99 -14.14
C LEU A 823 -22.80 25.04 -14.66
N LEU A 824 -23.49 23.90 -14.79
CA LEU A 824 -24.90 23.86 -15.19
C LEU A 824 -25.85 24.06 -14.00
N GLN A 825 -25.46 23.52 -12.83
CA GLN A 825 -26.24 23.54 -11.62
C GLN A 825 -25.49 24.26 -10.50
N SER A 826 -25.45 25.58 -10.55
CA SER A 826 -24.71 26.39 -9.56
C SER A 826 -25.25 26.26 -8.12
N GLN A 827 -26.53 25.90 -7.93
CA GLN A 827 -27.09 25.58 -6.62
C GLN A 827 -26.49 24.32 -5.97
N SER A 828 -25.88 23.44 -6.74
CA SER A 828 -25.18 22.25 -6.24
C SER A 828 -23.73 22.52 -5.86
N ASN A 829 -23.29 23.78 -5.88
CA ASN A 829 -21.98 24.16 -5.38
C ASN A 829 -21.91 23.90 -3.88
N LEU A 830 -20.80 23.39 -3.41
CA LEU A 830 -20.65 22.96 -2.02
C LEU A 830 -19.25 23.16 -1.50
N ASP A 831 -19.19 23.64 -0.27
CA ASP A 831 -17.96 23.80 0.52
C ASP A 831 -18.03 22.89 1.74
N THR A 832 -17.12 21.91 1.82
CA THR A 832 -17.04 21.02 2.99
C THR A 832 -15.72 21.12 3.69
N TRP A 833 -15.79 21.04 5.01
CA TRP A 833 -14.65 21.06 5.90
C TRP A 833 -14.65 19.82 6.78
N ASN A 834 -13.53 19.09 6.77
CA ASN A 834 -13.28 17.98 7.67
C ASN A 834 -12.07 18.33 8.54
N PHE A 835 -12.26 18.29 9.85
CA PHE A 835 -11.24 18.56 10.85
C PHE A 835 -11.00 17.29 11.65
N ASN A 836 -9.75 16.92 11.80
CA ASN A 836 -9.33 15.91 12.78
C ASN A 836 -8.23 16.55 13.62
N TYR A 837 -8.37 16.55 14.93
CA TYR A 837 -7.33 17.01 15.83
C TYR A 837 -7.33 16.17 17.10
N GLY A 838 -6.15 15.87 17.59
CA GLY A 838 -6.01 14.91 18.67
C GLY A 838 -4.65 14.92 19.34
N LEU A 839 -4.54 14.01 20.29
CA LEU A 839 -3.36 13.82 21.11
C LEU A 839 -3.06 12.34 21.30
N ASN A 840 -1.88 11.93 20.90
CA ASN A 840 -1.32 10.61 21.20
C ASN A 840 -0.34 10.73 22.37
N VAL A 841 -0.51 9.90 23.40
CA VAL A 841 0.41 9.84 24.53
C VAL A 841 0.81 8.39 24.79
N THR A 842 2.10 8.15 24.93
CA THR A 842 2.64 6.86 25.36
C THR A 842 3.59 7.08 26.53
N VAL A 843 3.34 6.39 27.62
CA VAL A 843 4.17 6.40 28.84
C VAL A 843 4.70 5.01 29.10
N THR A 844 6.00 4.87 29.33
CA THR A 844 6.62 3.62 29.75
C THR A 844 7.21 3.82 31.15
N ALA A 845 6.62 3.16 32.13
CA ALA A 845 7.09 3.24 33.50
C ALA A 845 8.44 2.49 33.69
N PRO A 846 9.27 2.88 34.66
CA PRO A 846 10.59 2.25 34.88
C PRO A 846 10.53 0.75 35.15
N TRP A 847 9.43 0.24 35.70
CA TRP A 847 9.21 -1.19 35.95
C TRP A 847 8.66 -1.94 34.71
N GLY A 848 8.39 -1.25 33.60
CA GLY A 848 8.01 -1.84 32.33
C GLY A 848 6.50 -1.88 32.02
N THR A 849 5.66 -1.20 32.83
CA THR A 849 4.25 -0.96 32.45
C THR A 849 4.19 0.10 31.38
N GLY A 850 3.54 -0.21 30.28
CA GLY A 850 3.22 0.72 29.21
C GLY A 850 1.77 1.19 29.30
N PHE A 851 1.56 2.50 29.21
CA PHE A 851 0.27 3.12 29.00
C PHE A 851 0.31 3.90 27.70
N SER A 852 -0.66 3.69 26.84
CA SER A 852 -0.82 4.46 25.61
C SER A 852 -2.27 4.90 25.46
N THR A 853 -2.47 6.10 24.96
CA THR A 853 -3.81 6.63 24.67
C THR A 853 -3.78 7.47 23.41
N ASP A 854 -4.86 7.39 22.66
CA ASP A 854 -5.17 8.20 21.49
C ASP A 854 -6.55 8.81 21.70
N ALA A 855 -6.62 10.13 21.65
CA ALA A 855 -7.87 10.86 21.76
C ALA A 855 -7.96 11.89 20.65
N HIS A 856 -8.96 11.82 19.81
CA HIS A 856 -9.13 12.74 18.69
C HIS A 856 -10.58 13.10 18.44
N MET A 857 -10.76 14.32 17.94
CA MET A 857 -12.05 14.86 17.51
C MET A 857 -12.10 14.86 15.99
N ASN A 858 -13.09 14.18 15.42
CA ASN A 858 -13.47 14.28 14.02
C ASN A 858 -14.67 15.21 13.90
N SER A 859 -14.53 16.27 13.16
CA SER A 859 -15.60 17.24 12.95
C SER A 859 -15.84 17.45 11.46
N ARG A 860 -17.09 17.46 11.05
CA ARG A 860 -17.52 17.68 9.66
C ARG A 860 -18.46 18.86 9.58
N ARG A 861 -18.32 19.68 8.54
CA ARG A 861 -19.16 20.87 8.29
C ARG A 861 -19.40 21.05 6.80
N GLY A 862 -20.53 21.68 6.47
CA GLY A 862 -20.89 22.04 5.09
C GLY A 862 -21.53 20.90 4.31
N TYR A 863 -22.01 19.84 4.96
CA TYR A 863 -22.81 18.79 4.33
C TYR A 863 -24.28 19.21 4.26
N ASN A 864 -24.97 18.86 3.15
CA ASN A 864 -26.40 19.22 2.97
C ASN A 864 -27.29 18.45 3.96
N ASP A 865 -27.03 17.17 4.17
CA ASP A 865 -27.65 16.41 5.23
C ASP A 865 -27.09 16.89 6.57
N ALA A 866 -27.96 17.45 7.41
CA ALA A 866 -27.58 18.00 8.70
C ALA A 866 -27.00 16.93 9.65
N SER A 867 -27.46 15.69 9.54
CA SER A 867 -26.98 14.55 10.34
C SER A 867 -25.50 14.23 10.09
N LEU A 868 -24.96 14.61 8.92
CA LEU A 868 -23.57 14.41 8.54
C LEU A 868 -22.63 15.52 9.07
N ASN A 869 -23.16 16.62 9.61
CA ASN A 869 -22.37 17.70 10.20
C ASN A 869 -22.04 17.39 11.67
N THR A 870 -21.25 16.36 11.90
CA THR A 870 -21.00 15.73 13.21
C THR A 870 -19.76 16.25 13.92
N ASN A 871 -19.70 16.01 15.24
CA ASN A 871 -18.51 16.05 16.07
C ASN A 871 -18.37 14.68 16.77
N GLU A 872 -17.33 13.97 16.45
CA GLU A 872 -17.07 12.62 16.94
C GLU A 872 -15.78 12.62 17.77
N PHE A 873 -15.91 12.53 19.09
CA PHE A 873 -14.76 12.38 19.97
C PHE A 873 -14.46 10.91 20.17
N VAL A 874 -13.44 10.40 19.49
CA VAL A 874 -12.99 9.01 19.59
C VAL A 874 -11.85 8.94 20.58
N TRP A 875 -12.00 8.08 21.58
CA TRP A 875 -11.00 7.85 22.61
C TRP A 875 -10.66 6.39 22.75
N ASN A 876 -9.36 6.10 22.63
CA ASN A 876 -8.80 4.77 22.74
C ASN A 876 -7.73 4.74 23.83
N ALA A 877 -7.57 3.61 24.52
CA ALA A 877 -6.55 3.46 25.56
C ALA A 877 -6.01 2.03 25.60
N GLN A 878 -4.79 1.88 26.06
CA GLN A 878 -4.14 0.58 26.26
C GLN A 878 -3.27 0.62 27.50
N ILE A 879 -3.32 -0.47 28.27
CA ILE A 879 -2.38 -0.75 29.35
C ILE A 879 -1.72 -2.10 29.07
N SER A 880 -0.40 -2.17 29.18
CA SER A 880 0.35 -3.39 28.96
C SER A 880 1.42 -3.58 30.03
N GLN A 881 1.66 -4.84 30.43
CA GLN A 881 2.68 -5.21 31.38
C GLN A 881 3.42 -6.45 30.89
N SER A 882 4.73 -6.35 30.83
CA SER A 882 5.60 -7.46 30.46
C SER A 882 6.21 -8.15 31.68
N PHE A 883 6.23 -9.47 31.63
CA PHE A 883 6.64 -10.35 32.72
C PHE A 883 7.77 -11.29 32.31
N LEU A 884 8.36 -11.94 33.28
CA LEU A 884 9.43 -12.93 33.17
C LEU A 884 10.79 -12.31 32.75
N LYS A 885 11.88 -13.05 33.00
CA LYS A 885 13.23 -12.63 32.63
C LYS A 885 13.37 -12.57 31.10
N GLY A 886 13.76 -11.42 30.55
CA GLY A 886 13.77 -11.19 29.11
C GLY A 886 12.40 -10.81 28.56
N LYS A 887 11.41 -10.62 29.44
CA LYS A 887 10.05 -10.13 29.14
C LYS A 887 9.33 -10.81 27.96
N PRO A 888 9.37 -12.15 27.87
CA PRO A 888 8.72 -12.87 26.78
C PRO A 888 7.19 -12.86 26.86
N LEU A 889 6.62 -12.68 28.03
CA LEU A 889 5.18 -12.68 28.28
C LEU A 889 4.68 -11.26 28.52
N THR A 890 3.67 -10.82 27.79
CA THR A 890 3.02 -9.52 27.95
C THR A 890 1.51 -9.72 28.07
N LEU A 891 0.91 -9.14 29.10
CA LEU A 891 -0.52 -8.96 29.22
C LEU A 891 -0.87 -7.56 28.78
N SER A 892 -1.93 -7.39 27.99
CA SER A 892 -2.39 -6.08 27.55
C SER A 892 -3.91 -6.03 27.54
N VAL A 893 -4.44 -4.89 27.98
CA VAL A 893 -5.86 -4.56 27.87
C VAL A 893 -5.97 -3.34 26.95
N GLN A 894 -6.80 -3.47 25.93
CA GLN A 894 -7.04 -2.43 24.94
C GLN A 894 -8.50 -2.03 24.94
N PHE A 895 -8.74 -0.74 24.98
CA PHE A 895 -10.07 -0.12 24.93
C PHE A 895 -10.18 0.64 23.60
N TYR A 896 -11.17 0.29 22.81
CA TYR A 896 -11.43 0.90 21.51
C TYR A 896 -12.72 1.71 21.57
N ASP A 897 -12.68 2.95 21.04
CA ASP A 897 -13.82 3.86 20.96
C ASP A 897 -14.68 3.85 22.24
N ILE A 898 -14.04 4.21 23.37
CA ILE A 898 -14.62 4.16 24.73
C ILE A 898 -15.96 4.88 24.79
N LEU A 899 -16.16 5.91 23.97
CA LEU A 899 -17.36 6.76 23.99
C LEU A 899 -18.39 6.36 22.92
N LYS A 900 -18.12 5.34 22.11
CA LYS A 900 -19.05 4.90 21.05
C LYS A 900 -19.41 5.98 20.03
N LYS A 901 -18.43 6.81 19.60
CA LYS A 901 -18.69 7.96 18.73
C LYS A 901 -18.12 7.83 17.32
N GLN A 902 -17.42 6.75 17.01
CA GLN A 902 -16.84 6.55 15.69
C GLN A 902 -17.92 6.25 14.65
N SER A 903 -17.94 7.00 13.55
CA SER A 903 -18.74 6.71 12.36
C SER A 903 -17.85 6.60 11.12
N THR A 904 -18.40 6.05 10.03
CA THR A 904 -17.74 5.97 8.74
C THR A 904 -18.57 6.72 7.70
N LEU A 905 -18.10 7.88 7.28
CA LEU A 905 -18.67 8.65 6.19
C LEU A 905 -17.64 8.84 5.08
N SER A 906 -18.06 8.61 3.85
CA SER A 906 -17.28 8.82 2.64
C SER A 906 -18.03 9.68 1.65
N ARG A 907 -17.34 10.63 1.00
CA ARG A 907 -17.91 11.45 -0.08
C ARG A 907 -17.16 11.22 -1.37
N VAL A 908 -17.91 10.96 -2.45
CA VAL A 908 -17.40 10.84 -3.82
C VAL A 908 -18.10 11.85 -4.72
N ILE A 909 -17.33 12.56 -5.55
CA ILE A 909 -17.81 13.58 -6.47
C ILE A 909 -17.35 13.25 -7.89
N SER A 910 -18.27 13.27 -8.83
CA SER A 910 -18.01 13.09 -10.27
C SER A 910 -18.60 14.28 -11.08
N ALA A 911 -18.48 14.21 -12.40
CA ALA A 911 -19.10 15.21 -13.29
C ALA A 911 -20.64 15.16 -13.24
N THR A 912 -21.21 14.03 -12.84
CA THR A 912 -22.65 13.76 -12.96
C THR A 912 -23.37 13.66 -11.60
N GLN A 913 -22.62 13.48 -10.52
CA GLN A 913 -23.25 13.32 -9.19
C GLN A 913 -22.27 13.54 -8.04
N ARG A 914 -22.85 13.82 -6.88
CA ARG A 914 -22.20 13.77 -5.57
C ARG A 914 -22.88 12.69 -4.74
N THR A 915 -22.11 11.82 -4.09
CA THR A 915 -22.64 10.75 -3.25
C THR A 915 -21.96 10.79 -1.88
N ASP A 916 -22.74 10.83 -0.83
CA ASP A 916 -22.35 10.63 0.56
C ASP A 916 -22.74 9.22 0.98
N SER A 917 -21.84 8.49 1.61
CA SER A 917 -22.06 7.11 2.03
C SER A 917 -21.64 6.92 3.47
N GLU A 918 -22.52 6.32 4.27
CA GLU A 918 -22.26 5.91 5.63
C GLU A 918 -22.28 4.37 5.72
N TYR A 919 -21.44 3.81 6.59
CA TYR A 919 -21.30 2.37 6.73
C TYR A 919 -21.38 1.97 8.20
N ASN A 920 -21.82 0.73 8.48
CA ASN A 920 -21.61 0.17 9.80
C ASN A 920 -20.10 -0.04 10.08
N THR A 921 -19.74 0.02 11.34
CA THR A 921 -18.35 -0.16 11.77
C THR A 921 -18.28 -0.94 13.08
N ILE A 922 -17.13 -1.48 13.39
CA ILE A 922 -16.87 -2.13 14.67
C ILE A 922 -16.52 -1.04 15.69
N ASN A 923 -17.43 -0.75 16.60
CA ASN A 923 -17.30 0.30 17.60
C ASN A 923 -17.17 -0.29 19.00
N SER A 924 -16.51 0.45 19.87
CA SER A 924 -16.55 0.33 21.34
C SER A 924 -16.50 -1.09 21.88
N TYR A 925 -15.29 -1.61 22.00
CA TYR A 925 -15.05 -2.93 22.61
C TYR A 925 -13.74 -2.91 23.41
N VAL A 926 -13.60 -3.90 24.30
CA VAL A 926 -12.40 -4.10 25.10
C VAL A 926 -11.78 -5.44 24.71
N MET A 927 -10.45 -5.46 24.52
CA MET A 927 -9.68 -6.66 24.20
C MET A 927 -8.66 -6.97 25.28
N PHE A 928 -8.58 -8.22 25.69
CA PHE A 928 -7.57 -8.75 26.60
C PHE A 928 -6.60 -9.62 25.80
N HIS A 929 -5.34 -9.23 25.77
CA HIS A 929 -4.29 -9.91 25.03
C HIS A 929 -3.33 -10.64 25.94
N LEU A 930 -3.03 -11.88 25.61
CA LEU A 930 -1.93 -12.70 26.14
C LEU A 930 -0.89 -12.87 25.02
N ILE A 931 0.22 -12.16 25.13
CA ILE A 931 1.25 -12.15 24.11
C ILE A 931 2.48 -12.88 24.62
N TYR A 932 2.91 -13.93 23.92
CA TYR A 932 4.14 -14.65 24.22
C TYR A 932 5.12 -14.56 23.05
N ARG A 933 6.33 -14.08 23.35
CA ARG A 933 7.40 -13.90 22.36
C ARG A 933 8.67 -14.60 22.81
N MET A 934 9.10 -15.59 22.06
CA MET A 934 10.35 -16.28 22.30
C MET A 934 11.26 -16.07 21.08
N ASN A 935 12.36 -15.39 21.29
CA ASN A 935 13.38 -15.15 20.29
C ASN A 935 14.67 -15.80 20.76
N SER A 936 15.04 -16.93 20.18
CA SER A 936 16.30 -17.63 20.47
C SER A 936 17.26 -17.44 19.28
N PHE A 937 18.04 -16.38 19.33
CA PHE A 937 19.07 -16.07 18.34
C PHE A 937 20.45 -16.30 18.95
N GLY A 938 21.37 -16.88 18.19
CA GLY A 938 22.79 -17.01 18.56
C GLY A 938 23.39 -18.34 18.16
N GLY A 939 24.59 -18.29 17.58
CA GLY A 939 25.48 -19.44 17.47
C GLY A 939 26.03 -19.83 18.87
N LYS A 940 26.89 -20.84 18.93
CA LYS A 940 27.49 -21.39 20.19
C LYS A 940 28.06 -20.36 21.19
N GLY A 941 28.14 -19.05 20.85
CA GLY A 941 28.59 -17.97 21.73
C GLY A 941 27.51 -17.20 22.50
N ALA A 942 26.21 -17.39 22.23
CA ALA A 942 25.12 -16.70 22.91
C ALA A 942 24.69 -17.34 24.25
N ARG A 943 25.35 -18.41 24.66
CA ARG A 943 25.11 -19.12 25.92
C ARG A 943 26.12 -18.73 27.00
N THR A 944 26.03 -17.54 27.56
CA THR A 944 26.65 -17.30 28.88
C THR A 944 25.94 -16.18 29.66
N GLY A 945 24.79 -16.46 30.20
CA GLY A 945 24.42 -15.94 31.51
C GLY A 945 24.71 -17.05 32.50
N LYS A 946 25.83 -17.05 33.18
CA LYS A 946 26.06 -17.90 34.35
C LYS A 946 25.11 -17.48 35.47
N GLY A 947 23.91 -18.07 35.52
CA GLY A 947 23.17 -18.32 36.72
C GLY A 947 23.66 -19.67 37.29
N ARG A 948 24.11 -19.65 38.54
CA ARG A 948 24.51 -20.82 39.29
C ARG A 948 23.46 -21.91 39.25
N ASP A 949 23.96 -23.12 38.99
CA ASP A 949 23.42 -24.47 39.29
C ASP A 949 21.90 -24.69 39.31
N GLY A 950 21.46 -25.53 38.40
CA GLY A 950 20.20 -26.25 38.46
C GLY A 950 19.48 -26.27 37.12
N ASP A 951 19.51 -27.42 36.46
CA ASP A 951 18.74 -27.83 35.28
C ASP A 951 19.05 -27.18 33.93
N ARG A 952 19.97 -27.84 33.26
CA ARG A 952 20.15 -27.74 31.81
C ARG A 952 19.11 -28.64 31.11
N PRO A 953 18.24 -28.15 30.26
CA PRO A 953 17.59 -29.04 29.30
C PRO A 953 18.62 -29.47 28.26
N ASP A 954 18.92 -30.72 28.22
CA ASP A 954 19.81 -31.34 27.24
C ASP A 954 19.04 -31.47 25.92
N PHE A 955 19.38 -30.63 24.91
CA PHE A 955 18.75 -30.61 23.59
C PHE A 955 19.12 -31.83 22.71
N ASN A 956 19.85 -32.79 23.25
CA ASN A 956 20.16 -34.06 22.60
C ASN A 956 19.24 -35.22 23.02
N ASP A 957 18.23 -34.97 23.85
CA ASP A 957 17.32 -36.04 24.28
C ASP A 957 16.39 -36.42 23.11
N ARG A 958 16.64 -37.58 22.53
CA ARG A 958 15.86 -38.24 21.48
C ARG A 958 14.36 -38.44 21.82
N ARG A 959 13.92 -38.10 23.03
CA ARG A 959 12.54 -38.19 23.46
C ARG A 959 11.61 -37.10 22.90
N PHE A 960 12.14 -35.93 22.54
CA PHE A 960 11.36 -34.84 21.92
C PHE A 960 10.93 -35.14 20.47
N ILE A 961 11.66 -36.00 19.77
CA ILE A 961 11.31 -36.40 18.39
C ILE A 961 10.20 -37.44 18.36
N ARG A 962 9.96 -38.17 19.48
CA ARG A 962 8.89 -39.18 19.57
C ARG A 962 7.50 -38.58 19.90
N SER A 963 7.39 -37.41 20.50
CA SER A 963 6.07 -36.78 20.79
C SER A 963 5.46 -36.12 19.54
N ALA A 964 6.24 -35.70 18.58
CA ALA A 964 5.73 -35.17 17.30
C ALA A 964 5.21 -36.28 16.35
N GLY A 965 5.61 -37.53 16.59
CA GLY A 965 5.14 -38.71 15.83
C GLY A 965 3.78 -39.23 16.25
N THR A 966 3.31 -38.88 17.44
CA THR A 966 2.04 -39.41 18.00
C THR A 966 0.83 -38.53 17.61
N MET A 967 1.03 -37.30 17.20
CA MET A 967 -0.03 -36.45 16.64
C MET A 967 -0.43 -36.76 15.18
N ARG A 968 0.28 -37.66 14.52
CA ARG A 968 -0.01 -38.09 13.16
C ARG A 968 -1.03 -39.22 13.03
N ARG A 969 -1.64 -39.65 14.18
CA ARG A 969 -2.62 -40.76 14.22
C ARG A 969 -4.03 -40.35 14.71
N MET A 970 -4.28 -39.05 14.93
CA MET A 970 -5.61 -38.55 15.32
C MET A 970 -6.02 -37.33 14.49
N MET A 971 -5.91 -37.39 13.19
CA MET A 971 -6.69 -36.59 12.23
C MET A 971 -6.87 -37.42 10.94
#